data_d054ab999f3f7a66be7d0d77455f6b4c
#
_entry.id   d054ab999f3f7a66be7d0d77455f6b4c
#
_cell.length_a   1.000
_cell.length_b   1.000
_cell.length_c   1.000
_cell.angle_alpha   90.00
_cell.angle_beta   90.00
_cell.angle_gamma   90.00
#
_symmetry.space_group_name_H-M   'P 1'
#
loop_
_entity.id
_entity.type
_entity.pdbx_description
1 polymer ?
#
loop_
_entity_poly.entity_id
_entity_poly.type
_entity_poly.pdbx_seq_one_letter_code
_entity_poly.pdbx_strand_id
1 'polypeptide(L)'
;MLNTKVITSLPIFIAVNIAAILVWQFDISQWSMPLVLGVIAGGLVDLDDRLSGRLRNIFYTLLAFSISSLTAQFFLHQGALFILAMTAMTFIFTMLGAVGQRYSTIAFGTLVVALYTTLTYLPETAWYINPLMILCGALLYSSIAVVVHLFFPNRPVQESLIRSFFALADYLDAKSDFFDPDDVESLEQKQLELAMKNSALIAAFNLTRNALFNRMRGQHRQAHTNKMLRFYFAAQDIHERANSAYFDYEKLATQLKNSDLIFRMQRLLELEAQACRDIALALQQGKDYQYNKRLERAVQGIVQSFELYVNDPQIQCSENTLQSIRTLLENLQNIDWQLRHLEQSQHREEQNERAQIYTENVTGLRNIMTRIAGHFTLNSQLFRHAVRLSIVVFICCSAVEIFHLQLDRGYWILLTAIFVCQPNYSATKVRLKQRIIGTLLGVLVGSFLPYMTSTIEAKLAVVVISSTLFYFFRSNNYSYSTFFITIQVLASFDIMGFNIYDATLPRFIDTLIGSALAWIAVSFIMPDWKYLQLDKVSRQAIMADAKYLLHIICHLQFGKGDDLQYRIVRRNAHESAMALNNTISTMNSEPKKYARYLTQGFELVQINSTLLGYISALGAYRKNMQKIKQDCEFLGEFYPIAKEIIELLEHIQSIGETQFSLKFNTIETRLKKYIEQNEMNNHLHFATPLQQLTMILQALQPLYVALNKEIT
;
A
#
# COMPACT_ATOMS: atom_id res chain seq x y z
N MET A 1 5.13 -25.17 -11.37
CA MET A 1 3.99 -24.23 -11.45
C MET A 1 4.45 -22.92 -12.06
N LEU A 2 3.65 -22.33 -12.98
CA LEU A 2 3.97 -21.05 -13.60
C LEU A 2 4.04 -19.94 -12.55
N ASN A 3 5.06 -19.08 -12.63
CA ASN A 3 5.22 -17.91 -11.77
C ASN A 3 3.98 -17.01 -11.91
N THR A 4 3.47 -16.47 -10.82
CA THR A 4 2.24 -15.64 -10.80
C THR A 4 2.36 -14.43 -11.76
N LYS A 5 3.55 -13.85 -11.91
CA LYS A 5 3.81 -12.78 -12.88
C LYS A 5 3.60 -13.21 -14.33
N VAL A 6 3.92 -14.46 -14.65
CA VAL A 6 3.67 -15.03 -15.99
C VAL A 6 2.18 -15.19 -16.22
N ILE A 7 1.43 -15.64 -15.21
CA ILE A 7 -0.03 -15.80 -15.32
C ILE A 7 -0.74 -14.46 -15.49
N THR A 8 -0.29 -13.41 -14.79
CA THR A 8 -0.86 -12.05 -14.95
C THR A 8 -0.54 -11.42 -16.30
N SER A 9 0.57 -11.82 -16.92
CA SER A 9 0.96 -11.37 -18.28
C SER A 9 0.34 -12.23 -19.39
N LEU A 10 -0.24 -13.38 -19.06
CA LEU A 10 -0.80 -14.32 -20.05
C LEU A 10 -1.94 -13.71 -20.90
N PRO A 11 -2.90 -12.96 -20.32
CA PRO A 11 -3.96 -12.36 -21.11
C PRO A 11 -3.46 -11.40 -22.18
N ILE A 12 -2.46 -10.56 -21.86
CA ILE A 12 -1.93 -9.61 -22.84
C ILE A 12 -1.09 -10.33 -23.90
N PHE A 13 -0.31 -11.35 -23.51
CA PHE A 13 0.45 -12.17 -24.45
C PHE A 13 -0.48 -12.82 -25.48
N ILE A 14 -1.56 -13.46 -25.05
CA ILE A 14 -2.53 -14.11 -25.94
C ILE A 14 -3.26 -13.06 -26.80
N ALA A 15 -3.70 -11.95 -26.20
CA ALA A 15 -4.45 -10.91 -26.90
C ALA A 15 -3.62 -10.24 -28.01
N VAL A 16 -2.35 -9.91 -27.74
CA VAL A 16 -1.47 -9.28 -28.73
C VAL A 16 -1.08 -10.29 -29.82
N ASN A 17 -0.89 -11.57 -29.50
CA ASN A 17 -0.68 -12.61 -30.52
C ASN A 17 -1.87 -12.74 -31.46
N ILE A 18 -3.09 -12.80 -30.92
CA ILE A 18 -4.30 -12.86 -31.75
C ILE A 18 -4.42 -11.59 -32.61
N ALA A 19 -4.17 -10.40 -32.03
CA ALA A 19 -4.18 -9.15 -32.78
C ALA A 19 -3.12 -9.16 -33.90
N ALA A 20 -1.91 -9.65 -33.64
CA ALA A 20 -0.84 -9.77 -34.65
C ALA A 20 -1.21 -10.75 -35.77
N ILE A 21 -1.80 -11.90 -35.44
CA ILE A 21 -2.27 -12.88 -36.43
C ILE A 21 -3.39 -12.29 -37.30
N LEU A 22 -4.34 -11.55 -36.69
CA LEU A 22 -5.42 -10.88 -37.47
C LEU A 22 -4.82 -9.80 -38.39
N VAL A 23 -3.87 -9.02 -37.96
CA VAL A 23 -3.20 -8.01 -38.79
C VAL A 23 -2.49 -8.66 -39.96
N TRP A 24 -1.77 -9.77 -39.73
CA TRP A 24 -1.08 -10.53 -40.77
C TRP A 24 -2.00 -11.18 -41.75
N GLN A 25 -3.06 -11.88 -41.26
CA GLN A 25 -3.95 -12.69 -42.12
C GLN A 25 -4.87 -11.85 -42.98
N PHE A 26 -5.33 -10.69 -42.49
CA PHE A 26 -6.24 -9.79 -43.19
C PHE A 26 -5.54 -8.64 -43.91
N ASP A 27 -4.19 -8.60 -43.84
CA ASP A 27 -3.35 -7.51 -44.40
C ASP A 27 -3.80 -6.09 -44.00
N ILE A 28 -4.17 -5.95 -42.72
CA ILE A 28 -4.65 -4.68 -42.13
C ILE A 28 -3.55 -3.95 -41.38
N SER A 29 -2.36 -3.87 -41.97
CA SER A 29 -1.16 -3.25 -41.38
C SER A 29 -1.39 -1.84 -40.88
N GLN A 30 -2.22 -1.05 -41.55
CA GLN A 30 -2.60 0.32 -41.16
C GLN A 30 -3.33 0.41 -39.83
N TRP A 31 -4.04 -0.66 -39.42
CA TRP A 31 -4.82 -0.73 -38.18
C TRP A 31 -4.09 -1.46 -37.04
N SER A 32 -2.86 -1.89 -37.26
CA SER A 32 -2.08 -2.64 -36.27
C SER A 32 -1.90 -1.85 -34.98
N MET A 33 -1.55 -0.56 -35.09
CA MET A 33 -1.28 0.29 -33.93
C MET A 33 -2.52 0.57 -33.08
N PRO A 34 -3.67 1.05 -33.62
CA PRO A 34 -4.86 1.29 -32.81
C PRO A 34 -5.39 0.01 -32.15
N LEU A 35 -5.32 -1.15 -32.84
CA LEU A 35 -5.73 -2.42 -32.30
C LEU A 35 -4.87 -2.86 -31.11
N VAL A 36 -3.53 -2.82 -31.25
CA VAL A 36 -2.59 -3.22 -30.20
C VAL A 36 -2.66 -2.24 -29.02
N LEU A 37 -2.74 -0.92 -29.26
CA LEU A 37 -2.90 0.07 -28.20
C LEU A 37 -4.24 -0.09 -27.47
N GLY A 38 -5.29 -0.53 -28.15
CA GLY A 38 -6.56 -0.92 -27.55
C GLY A 38 -6.41 -2.11 -26.59
N VAL A 39 -5.67 -3.15 -27.01
CA VAL A 39 -5.32 -4.29 -26.12
C VAL A 39 -4.57 -3.83 -24.89
N ILE A 40 -3.57 -2.96 -25.07
CA ILE A 40 -2.77 -2.39 -23.97
C ILE A 40 -3.67 -1.56 -23.04
N ALA A 41 -4.56 -0.71 -23.57
CA ALA A 41 -5.50 0.09 -22.79
C ALA A 41 -6.43 -0.79 -21.93
N GLY A 42 -6.96 -1.86 -22.51
CA GLY A 42 -7.74 -2.87 -21.77
C GLY A 42 -6.95 -3.47 -20.60
N GLY A 43 -5.68 -3.80 -20.84
CA GLY A 43 -4.78 -4.30 -19.81
C GLY A 43 -4.42 -3.26 -18.73
N LEU A 44 -4.38 -1.97 -19.06
CA LEU A 44 -4.15 -0.90 -18.09
C LEU A 44 -5.28 -0.80 -17.06
N VAL A 45 -6.50 -1.17 -17.43
CA VAL A 45 -7.72 -1.02 -16.60
C VAL A 45 -8.17 -2.36 -16.01
N ASP A 46 -7.44 -3.46 -16.24
CA ASP A 46 -7.82 -4.76 -15.68
C ASP A 46 -7.85 -4.71 -14.15
N LEU A 47 -9.03 -4.92 -13.58
CA LEU A 47 -9.31 -4.90 -12.15
C LEU A 47 -9.69 -6.30 -11.69
N ASP A 48 -9.02 -6.77 -10.64
CA ASP A 48 -9.39 -8.03 -10.02
C ASP A 48 -10.71 -7.90 -9.26
N ASP A 49 -11.69 -8.69 -9.70
CA ASP A 49 -13.02 -8.80 -9.09
C ASP A 49 -13.56 -10.20 -9.37
N ARG A 50 -14.68 -10.57 -8.71
CA ARG A 50 -15.42 -11.76 -9.08
C ARG A 50 -16.02 -11.62 -10.48
N LEU A 51 -16.42 -12.70 -11.11
CA LEU A 51 -16.88 -12.72 -12.50
C LEU A 51 -17.95 -11.65 -12.81
N SER A 52 -19.00 -11.56 -11.99
CA SER A 52 -20.07 -10.55 -12.18
C SER A 52 -19.57 -9.10 -12.01
N GLY A 53 -18.62 -8.87 -11.11
CA GLY A 53 -17.97 -7.58 -10.93
C GLY A 53 -17.03 -7.25 -12.11
N ARG A 54 -16.31 -8.24 -12.63
CA ARG A 54 -15.46 -8.12 -13.81
C ARG A 54 -16.25 -7.74 -15.05
N LEU A 55 -17.35 -8.45 -15.34
CA LEU A 55 -18.22 -8.13 -16.47
C LEU A 55 -18.78 -6.71 -16.38
N ARG A 56 -19.21 -6.29 -15.19
CA ARG A 56 -19.65 -4.91 -14.95
C ARG A 56 -18.53 -3.88 -15.15
N ASN A 57 -17.31 -4.19 -14.71
CA ASN A 57 -16.16 -3.32 -14.92
C ASN A 57 -15.81 -3.21 -16.40
N ILE A 58 -15.85 -4.30 -17.15
CA ILE A 58 -15.64 -4.33 -18.62
C ILE A 58 -16.67 -3.43 -19.30
N PHE A 59 -17.94 -3.57 -18.93
CA PHE A 59 -19.01 -2.72 -19.50
C PHE A 59 -18.75 -1.22 -19.26
N TYR A 60 -18.43 -0.82 -18.01
CA TYR A 60 -18.12 0.57 -17.71
C TYR A 60 -16.85 1.07 -18.42
N THR A 61 -15.84 0.20 -18.55
CA THR A 61 -14.61 0.52 -19.27
C THR A 61 -14.86 0.75 -20.75
N LEU A 62 -15.58 -0.16 -21.42
CA LEU A 62 -15.91 -0.02 -22.83
C LEU A 62 -16.78 1.21 -23.08
N LEU A 63 -17.77 1.49 -22.24
CA LEU A 63 -18.59 2.70 -22.32
C LEU A 63 -17.75 3.98 -22.19
N ALA A 64 -16.87 4.04 -21.19
CA ALA A 64 -15.99 5.19 -20.97
C ALA A 64 -14.99 5.36 -22.11
N PHE A 65 -14.41 4.28 -22.61
CA PHE A 65 -13.52 4.28 -23.77
C PHE A 65 -14.23 4.75 -25.03
N SER A 66 -15.47 4.30 -25.25
CA SER A 66 -16.28 4.76 -26.40
C SER A 66 -16.52 6.27 -26.34
N ILE A 67 -16.99 6.79 -25.19
CA ILE A 67 -17.22 8.24 -25.01
C ILE A 67 -15.94 9.01 -25.27
N SER A 68 -14.83 8.58 -24.68
CA SER A 68 -13.55 9.26 -24.75
C SER A 68 -12.97 9.27 -26.18
N SER A 69 -12.95 8.10 -26.82
CA SER A 69 -12.39 7.95 -28.17
C SER A 69 -13.23 8.71 -29.21
N LEU A 70 -14.57 8.59 -29.13
CA LEU A 70 -15.45 9.35 -30.05
C LEU A 70 -15.36 10.85 -29.83
N THR A 71 -15.29 11.31 -28.57
CA THR A 71 -15.10 12.74 -28.28
C THR A 71 -13.78 13.25 -28.83
N ALA A 72 -12.67 12.55 -28.58
CA ALA A 72 -11.36 12.92 -29.09
C ALA A 72 -11.35 12.96 -30.62
N GLN A 73 -11.91 11.95 -31.29
CA GLN A 73 -11.98 11.88 -32.75
C GLN A 73 -12.85 12.94 -33.36
N PHE A 74 -14.01 13.27 -32.76
CA PHE A 74 -14.96 14.25 -33.29
C PHE A 74 -14.40 15.67 -33.20
N PHE A 75 -13.74 16.01 -32.12
CA PHE A 75 -13.22 17.37 -31.92
C PHE A 75 -11.80 17.57 -32.48
N LEU A 76 -11.08 16.53 -32.91
CA LEU A 76 -9.66 16.57 -33.30
C LEU A 76 -9.30 17.69 -34.27
N HIS A 77 -10.19 18.01 -35.21
CA HIS A 77 -9.97 19.07 -36.22
C HIS A 77 -10.67 20.38 -35.91
N GLN A 78 -11.23 20.56 -34.72
CA GLN A 78 -11.99 21.74 -34.34
C GLN A 78 -11.18 22.73 -33.48
N GLY A 79 -9.84 22.65 -33.49
CA GLY A 79 -8.92 23.58 -32.82
C GLY A 79 -9.29 23.86 -31.37
N ALA A 80 -9.78 25.07 -31.07
CA ALA A 80 -10.12 25.48 -29.71
C ALA A 80 -11.14 24.57 -29.00
N LEU A 81 -12.08 23.98 -29.73
CA LEU A 81 -13.05 23.03 -29.14
C LEU A 81 -12.40 21.71 -28.73
N PHE A 82 -11.38 21.24 -29.47
CA PHE A 82 -10.59 20.09 -29.08
C PHE A 82 -9.83 20.33 -27.76
N ILE A 83 -9.18 21.50 -27.64
CA ILE A 83 -8.47 21.89 -26.41
C ILE A 83 -9.42 21.88 -25.21
N LEU A 84 -10.60 22.48 -25.38
CA LEU A 84 -11.62 22.58 -24.34
C LEU A 84 -12.18 21.21 -23.96
N ALA A 85 -12.48 20.35 -24.95
CA ALA A 85 -12.99 18.99 -24.73
C ALA A 85 -11.97 18.12 -23.99
N MET A 86 -10.70 18.12 -24.39
CA MET A 86 -9.64 17.35 -23.75
C MET A 86 -9.38 17.83 -22.32
N THR A 87 -9.39 19.14 -22.09
CA THR A 87 -9.21 19.73 -20.75
C THR A 87 -10.37 19.36 -19.81
N ALA A 88 -11.61 19.54 -20.27
CA ALA A 88 -12.81 19.21 -19.51
C ALA A 88 -12.87 17.70 -19.20
N MET A 89 -12.59 16.86 -20.18
CA MET A 89 -12.52 15.41 -20.02
C MET A 89 -11.47 15.01 -18.97
N THR A 90 -10.28 15.62 -19.03
CA THR A 90 -9.21 15.35 -18.05
C THR A 90 -9.66 15.69 -16.63
N PHE A 91 -10.31 16.84 -16.43
CA PHE A 91 -10.83 17.24 -15.13
C PHE A 91 -11.90 16.27 -14.61
N ILE A 92 -12.93 16.00 -15.42
CA ILE A 92 -14.07 15.16 -15.04
C ILE A 92 -13.59 13.75 -14.69
N PHE A 93 -12.81 13.10 -15.56
CA PHE A 93 -12.34 11.75 -15.33
C PHE A 93 -11.38 11.67 -14.15
N THR A 94 -10.49 12.64 -13.94
CA THR A 94 -9.62 12.65 -12.75
C THR A 94 -10.45 12.78 -11.47
N MET A 95 -11.49 13.63 -11.44
CA MET A 95 -12.38 13.79 -10.30
C MET A 95 -13.23 12.53 -9.98
N LEU A 96 -13.52 11.68 -10.96
CA LEU A 96 -14.16 10.39 -10.72
C LEU A 96 -13.34 9.47 -9.80
N GLY A 97 -12.04 9.69 -9.69
CA GLY A 97 -11.17 9.02 -8.72
C GLY A 97 -11.60 9.19 -7.25
N ALA A 98 -12.40 10.22 -6.91
CA ALA A 98 -12.97 10.44 -5.58
C ALA A 98 -13.86 9.29 -5.10
N VAL A 99 -14.49 8.56 -6.02
CA VAL A 99 -15.43 7.48 -5.71
C VAL A 99 -14.71 6.21 -5.22
N GLY A 100 -13.46 6.00 -5.66
CA GLY A 100 -12.65 4.86 -5.25
C GLY A 100 -11.70 4.37 -6.34
N GLN A 101 -10.84 3.43 -5.96
CA GLN A 101 -9.76 2.92 -6.83
C GLN A 101 -10.26 2.37 -8.18
N ARG A 102 -11.42 1.70 -8.22
CA ARG A 102 -12.04 1.20 -9.45
C ARG A 102 -12.25 2.33 -10.47
N TYR A 103 -12.90 3.41 -10.04
CA TYR A 103 -13.22 4.55 -10.90
C TYR A 103 -11.97 5.33 -11.31
N SER A 104 -11.01 5.45 -10.40
CA SER A 104 -9.70 6.06 -10.69
C SER A 104 -8.95 5.32 -11.79
N THR A 105 -8.93 3.97 -11.74
CA THR A 105 -8.24 3.15 -12.75
C THR A 105 -8.93 3.24 -14.12
N ILE A 106 -10.27 3.14 -14.15
CA ILE A 106 -11.05 3.29 -15.40
C ILE A 106 -10.85 4.70 -15.98
N ALA A 107 -10.93 5.74 -15.15
CA ALA A 107 -10.74 7.13 -15.55
C ALA A 107 -9.35 7.38 -16.17
N PHE A 108 -8.30 6.85 -15.56
CA PHE A 108 -6.95 6.96 -16.13
C PHE A 108 -6.85 6.27 -17.49
N GLY A 109 -7.37 5.05 -17.64
CA GLY A 109 -7.38 4.34 -18.92
C GLY A 109 -8.20 5.06 -19.98
N THR A 110 -9.30 5.71 -19.59
CA THR A 110 -10.15 6.52 -20.47
C THR A 110 -9.39 7.74 -21.05
N LEU A 111 -8.59 8.44 -20.24
CA LEU A 111 -7.72 9.51 -20.70
C LEU A 111 -6.64 9.00 -21.66
N VAL A 112 -6.05 7.86 -21.35
CA VAL A 112 -5.05 7.22 -22.22
C VAL A 112 -5.65 6.84 -23.57
N VAL A 113 -6.89 6.33 -23.61
CA VAL A 113 -7.58 6.00 -24.86
C VAL A 113 -7.87 7.25 -25.70
N ALA A 114 -8.27 8.38 -25.09
CA ALA A 114 -8.40 9.64 -25.83
C ALA A 114 -7.10 9.99 -26.58
N LEU A 115 -5.96 9.86 -25.89
CA LEU A 115 -4.66 10.13 -26.49
C LEU A 115 -4.26 9.09 -27.55
N TYR A 116 -4.56 7.82 -27.33
CA TYR A 116 -4.31 6.79 -28.34
C TYR A 116 -5.11 7.06 -29.61
N THR A 117 -6.35 7.54 -29.48
CA THR A 117 -7.17 7.92 -30.63
C THR A 117 -6.53 9.07 -31.42
N THR A 118 -5.99 10.10 -30.75
CA THR A 118 -5.31 11.21 -31.44
C THR A 118 -3.99 10.79 -32.10
N LEU A 119 -3.24 9.89 -31.46
CA LEU A 119 -1.95 9.43 -31.93
C LEU A 119 -2.01 8.46 -33.13
N THR A 120 -3.12 7.72 -33.24
CA THR A 120 -3.33 6.73 -34.30
C THR A 120 -4.23 7.24 -35.42
N TYR A 121 -4.54 8.53 -35.43
CA TYR A 121 -5.39 9.13 -36.46
C TYR A 121 -4.73 9.03 -37.84
N LEU A 122 -5.52 8.61 -38.83
CA LEU A 122 -5.16 8.54 -40.23
C LEU A 122 -6.18 9.35 -41.06
N PRO A 123 -5.77 10.41 -41.78
CA PRO A 123 -6.69 11.33 -42.50
C PRO A 123 -7.54 10.67 -43.57
N GLU A 124 -7.01 9.61 -44.22
CA GLU A 124 -7.64 8.94 -45.36
C GLU A 124 -8.73 7.93 -44.96
N THR A 125 -8.98 7.74 -43.67
CA THR A 125 -9.88 6.70 -43.18
C THR A 125 -11.17 7.28 -42.61
N ALA A 126 -12.24 6.45 -42.60
CA ALA A 126 -13.51 6.90 -42.03
C ALA A 126 -13.33 7.16 -40.51
N TRP A 127 -13.87 8.28 -40.04
CA TRP A 127 -13.69 8.84 -38.69
C TRP A 127 -14.00 7.84 -37.56
N TYR A 128 -14.86 6.86 -37.78
CA TYR A 128 -15.27 5.87 -36.76
C TYR A 128 -14.36 4.64 -36.67
N ILE A 129 -13.52 4.37 -37.69
CA ILE A 129 -12.74 3.11 -37.75
C ILE A 129 -11.67 3.08 -36.66
N ASN A 130 -10.94 4.18 -36.48
CA ASN A 130 -9.89 4.27 -35.46
C ASN A 130 -10.43 4.05 -34.04
N PRO A 131 -11.50 4.73 -33.57
CA PRO A 131 -12.17 4.42 -32.32
C PRO A 131 -12.63 2.95 -32.23
N LEU A 132 -13.19 2.42 -33.31
CA LEU A 132 -13.67 1.03 -33.36
C LEU A 132 -12.53 0.03 -33.14
N MET A 133 -11.36 0.24 -33.79
CA MET A 133 -10.20 -0.65 -33.65
C MET A 133 -9.64 -0.65 -32.23
N ILE A 134 -9.58 0.51 -31.57
CA ILE A 134 -9.17 0.64 -30.16
C ILE A 134 -10.15 -0.14 -29.26
N LEU A 135 -11.46 0.01 -29.48
CA LEU A 135 -12.49 -0.70 -28.74
C LEU A 135 -12.43 -2.22 -28.97
N CYS A 136 -12.21 -2.66 -30.22
CA CYS A 136 -12.02 -4.06 -30.54
C CYS A 136 -10.80 -4.65 -29.81
N GLY A 137 -9.68 -3.92 -29.75
CA GLY A 137 -8.50 -4.31 -29.00
C GLY A 137 -8.79 -4.44 -27.49
N ALA A 138 -9.48 -3.46 -26.90
CA ALA A 138 -9.85 -3.49 -25.49
C ALA A 138 -10.84 -4.64 -25.18
N LEU A 139 -11.79 -4.92 -26.06
CA LEU A 139 -12.72 -6.04 -25.95
C LEU A 139 -12.00 -7.38 -26.06
N LEU A 140 -11.07 -7.51 -27.00
CA LEU A 140 -10.25 -8.72 -27.20
C LEU A 140 -9.47 -9.04 -25.92
N TYR A 141 -8.76 -8.06 -25.35
CA TYR A 141 -8.08 -8.23 -24.08
C TYR A 141 -9.04 -8.66 -22.96
N SER A 142 -10.15 -7.94 -22.82
CA SER A 142 -11.14 -8.18 -21.75
C SER A 142 -11.73 -9.58 -21.83
N SER A 143 -12.04 -10.06 -23.03
CA SER A 143 -12.56 -11.41 -23.26
C SER A 143 -11.55 -12.49 -22.85
N ILE A 144 -10.28 -12.34 -23.24
CA ILE A 144 -9.22 -13.27 -22.86
C ILE A 144 -8.95 -13.21 -21.35
N ALA A 145 -8.97 -12.01 -20.76
CA ALA A 145 -8.80 -11.84 -19.32
C ALA A 145 -9.92 -12.55 -18.52
N VAL A 146 -11.17 -12.54 -19.03
CA VAL A 146 -12.27 -13.31 -18.43
C VAL A 146 -12.01 -14.81 -18.55
N VAL A 147 -11.58 -15.30 -19.71
CA VAL A 147 -11.26 -16.73 -19.92
C VAL A 147 -10.14 -17.18 -18.98
N VAL A 148 -9.04 -16.41 -18.88
CA VAL A 148 -7.93 -16.72 -17.96
C VAL A 148 -8.40 -16.69 -16.50
N HIS A 149 -9.31 -15.76 -16.15
CA HIS A 149 -9.89 -15.71 -14.80
C HIS A 149 -10.73 -16.94 -14.46
N LEU A 150 -11.44 -17.52 -15.43
CA LEU A 150 -12.21 -18.76 -15.21
C LEU A 150 -11.30 -19.95 -14.87
N PHE A 151 -10.10 -20.01 -15.46
CA PHE A 151 -9.12 -21.06 -15.16
C PHE A 151 -8.35 -20.80 -13.85
N PHE A 152 -8.09 -19.53 -13.50
CA PHE A 152 -7.26 -19.16 -12.34
C PHE A 152 -7.96 -18.14 -11.41
N PRO A 153 -9.15 -18.44 -10.86
CA PRO A 153 -9.98 -17.45 -10.17
C PRO A 153 -9.37 -16.89 -8.89
N ASN A 154 -8.57 -17.68 -8.15
CA ASN A 154 -8.11 -17.32 -6.80
C ASN A 154 -6.67 -16.78 -6.74
N ARG A 155 -5.97 -16.74 -7.87
CA ARG A 155 -4.56 -16.34 -7.93
C ARG A 155 -4.24 -14.95 -7.37
N PRO A 156 -5.00 -13.88 -7.66
CA PRO A 156 -4.68 -12.55 -7.12
C PRO A 156 -4.76 -12.47 -5.61
N VAL A 157 -5.74 -13.18 -4.98
CA VAL A 157 -5.83 -13.26 -3.52
C VAL A 157 -4.66 -14.04 -2.95
N GLN A 158 -4.32 -15.15 -3.57
CA GLN A 158 -3.18 -15.98 -3.16
C GLN A 158 -1.88 -15.18 -3.24
N GLU A 159 -1.65 -14.39 -4.30
CA GLU A 159 -0.46 -13.57 -4.45
C GLU A 159 -0.38 -12.46 -3.39
N SER A 160 -1.50 -11.76 -3.14
CA SER A 160 -1.51 -10.71 -2.11
C SER A 160 -1.24 -11.29 -0.72
N LEU A 161 -1.76 -12.50 -0.44
CA LEU A 161 -1.50 -13.22 0.81
C LEU A 161 -0.03 -13.65 0.95
N ILE A 162 0.56 -14.18 -0.12
CA ILE A 162 2.00 -14.50 -0.19
C ILE A 162 2.84 -13.28 0.15
N ARG A 163 2.53 -12.13 -0.46
CA ARG A 163 3.23 -10.86 -0.16
C ARG A 163 3.07 -10.45 1.31
N SER A 164 1.88 -10.68 1.90
CA SER A 164 1.65 -10.39 3.33
C SER A 164 2.52 -11.25 4.24
N PHE A 165 2.69 -12.55 3.92
CA PHE A 165 3.55 -13.43 4.72
C PHE A 165 5.04 -13.11 4.54
N PHE A 166 5.51 -12.73 3.35
CA PHE A 166 6.88 -12.25 3.18
C PHE A 166 7.12 -10.95 3.95
N ALA A 167 6.20 -9.98 3.87
CA ALA A 167 6.31 -8.73 4.61
C ALA A 167 6.25 -8.96 6.14
N LEU A 168 5.46 -9.95 6.61
CA LEU A 168 5.41 -10.36 8.00
C LEU A 168 6.74 -10.98 8.45
N ALA A 169 7.34 -11.82 7.61
CA ALA A 169 8.66 -12.39 7.88
C ALA A 169 9.74 -11.30 8.01
N ASP A 170 9.76 -10.34 7.06
CA ASP A 170 10.70 -9.22 7.11
C ASP A 170 10.49 -8.33 8.35
N TYR A 171 9.25 -8.20 8.83
CA TYR A 171 8.94 -7.49 10.05
C TYR A 171 9.42 -8.24 11.30
N LEU A 172 9.26 -9.58 11.33
CA LEU A 172 9.74 -10.42 12.43
C LEU A 172 11.28 -10.45 12.50
N ASP A 173 11.97 -10.47 11.36
CA ASP A 173 13.43 -10.35 11.32
C ASP A 173 13.89 -9.00 11.87
N ALA A 174 13.33 -7.89 11.39
CA ALA A 174 13.66 -6.56 11.94
C ALA A 174 13.33 -6.45 13.45
N LYS A 175 12.38 -7.26 13.94
CA LYS A 175 12.08 -7.37 15.37
C LYS A 175 13.12 -8.18 16.11
N SER A 176 13.68 -9.24 15.50
CA SER A 176 14.73 -10.07 16.10
C SER A 176 16.03 -9.29 16.34
N ASP A 177 16.33 -8.29 15.49
CA ASP A 177 17.52 -7.46 15.62
C ASP A 177 17.57 -6.64 16.92
N PHE A 178 16.43 -6.42 17.58
CA PHE A 178 16.37 -5.79 18.91
C PHE A 178 16.92 -6.67 20.03
N PHE A 179 17.04 -7.96 19.79
CA PHE A 179 17.59 -8.94 20.73
C PHE A 179 19.04 -9.29 20.42
N ASP A 180 19.70 -8.57 19.53
CA ASP A 180 21.14 -8.67 19.29
C ASP A 180 21.90 -7.88 20.37
N PRO A 181 22.61 -8.54 21.28
CA PRO A 181 23.31 -7.85 22.38
C PRO A 181 24.56 -7.09 21.92
N ASP A 182 25.08 -7.40 20.73
CA ASP A 182 26.32 -6.81 20.23
C ASP A 182 26.10 -5.50 19.48
N ASP A 183 24.84 -5.19 19.09
CA ASP A 183 24.48 -4.04 18.28
C ASP A 183 23.55 -3.06 18.99
N VAL A 184 23.91 -2.65 20.21
CA VAL A 184 23.12 -1.73 21.04
C VAL A 184 23.22 -0.27 20.55
N GLU A 185 24.30 0.09 19.85
CA GLU A 185 24.56 1.48 19.44
C GLU A 185 23.64 2.02 18.35
N SER A 186 22.88 1.16 17.66
CA SER A 186 22.01 1.52 16.52
C SER A 186 20.50 1.46 16.82
N LEU A 187 20.09 1.58 18.09
CA LEU A 187 18.68 1.40 18.49
C LEU A 187 17.69 2.30 17.74
N GLU A 188 18.05 3.57 17.52
CA GLU A 188 17.19 4.51 16.78
C GLU A 188 17.00 4.07 15.31
N GLN A 189 18.07 3.57 14.67
CA GLN A 189 17.99 3.07 13.30
C GLN A 189 17.12 1.81 13.21
N LYS A 190 17.29 0.87 14.17
CA LYS A 190 16.45 -0.34 14.29
C LYS A 190 14.97 0.01 14.47
N GLN A 191 14.65 0.99 15.30
CA GLN A 191 13.27 1.46 15.49
C GLN A 191 12.68 2.06 14.21
N LEU A 192 13.46 2.86 13.47
CA LEU A 192 13.02 3.41 12.20
C LEU A 192 12.82 2.31 11.14
N GLU A 193 13.75 1.37 11.04
CA GLU A 193 13.62 0.23 10.13
C GLU A 193 12.40 -0.61 10.45
N LEU A 194 12.18 -0.95 11.71
CA LEU A 194 10.99 -1.67 12.17
C LEU A 194 9.69 -0.94 11.79
N ALA A 195 9.65 0.40 11.96
CA ALA A 195 8.50 1.21 11.55
C ALA A 195 8.26 1.18 10.05
N MET A 196 9.33 1.18 9.23
CA MET A 196 9.23 1.05 7.78
C MET A 196 8.73 -0.34 7.36
N LYS A 197 9.25 -1.42 7.96
CA LYS A 197 8.79 -2.80 7.71
C LYS A 197 7.34 -2.98 8.16
N ASN A 198 6.95 -2.42 9.29
CA ASN A 198 5.56 -2.40 9.73
C ASN A 198 4.64 -1.71 8.72
N SER A 199 5.04 -0.57 8.18
CA SER A 199 4.27 0.14 7.14
C SER A 199 4.10 -0.69 5.87
N ALA A 200 5.16 -1.37 5.43
CA ALA A 200 5.10 -2.27 4.27
C ALA A 200 4.15 -3.45 4.51
N LEU A 201 4.17 -4.03 5.72
CA LEU A 201 3.29 -5.11 6.13
C LEU A 201 1.82 -4.67 6.16
N ILE A 202 1.52 -3.52 6.76
CA ILE A 202 0.14 -2.96 6.79
C ILE A 202 -0.37 -2.68 5.38
N ALA A 203 0.49 -2.16 4.48
CA ALA A 203 0.14 -2.01 3.07
C ALA A 203 -0.20 -3.35 2.39
N ALA A 204 0.58 -4.40 2.65
CA ALA A 204 0.33 -5.75 2.14
C ALA A 204 -1.00 -6.33 2.70
N PHE A 205 -1.28 -6.15 4.00
CA PHE A 205 -2.55 -6.55 4.60
C PHE A 205 -3.75 -5.84 3.96
N ASN A 206 -3.64 -4.55 3.67
CA ASN A 206 -4.70 -3.79 3.02
C ASN A 206 -4.98 -4.29 1.59
N LEU A 207 -3.95 -4.63 0.82
CA LEU A 207 -4.09 -5.24 -0.50
C LEU A 207 -4.80 -6.59 -0.41
N THR A 208 -4.37 -7.44 0.52
CA THR A 208 -4.97 -8.78 0.74
C THR A 208 -6.42 -8.68 1.19
N ARG A 209 -6.73 -7.76 2.10
CA ARG A 209 -8.11 -7.48 2.54
C ARG A 209 -9.00 -7.10 1.37
N ASN A 210 -8.55 -6.17 0.53
CA ASN A 210 -9.33 -5.71 -0.62
C ASN A 210 -9.57 -6.84 -1.62
N ALA A 211 -8.55 -7.68 -1.88
CA ALA A 211 -8.66 -8.84 -2.76
C ALA A 211 -9.63 -9.90 -2.19
N LEU A 212 -9.55 -10.20 -0.90
CA LEU A 212 -10.49 -11.10 -0.20
C LEU A 212 -11.91 -10.55 -0.21
N PHE A 213 -12.08 -9.26 0.09
CA PHE A 213 -13.40 -8.62 0.14
C PHE A 213 -14.12 -8.68 -1.20
N ASN A 214 -13.43 -8.43 -2.30
CA ASN A 214 -14.02 -8.51 -3.64
C ASN A 214 -14.58 -9.91 -3.94
N ARG A 215 -14.05 -10.95 -3.29
CA ARG A 215 -14.48 -12.33 -3.46
C ARG A 215 -15.53 -12.82 -2.47
N MET A 216 -15.63 -12.18 -1.32
CA MET A 216 -16.59 -12.54 -0.26
C MET A 216 -18.00 -11.98 -0.48
N ARG A 217 -18.22 -11.11 -1.47
CA ARG A 217 -19.52 -10.57 -1.85
C ARG A 217 -20.43 -11.64 -2.46
N GLY A 218 -20.97 -12.55 -1.66
CA GLY A 218 -21.93 -13.56 -2.11
C GLY A 218 -22.25 -14.54 -1.00
N GLN A 219 -23.45 -15.17 -1.07
CA GLN A 219 -23.95 -16.08 -0.02
C GLN A 219 -23.19 -17.42 0.04
N HIS A 220 -22.50 -17.83 -1.01
CA HIS A 220 -21.73 -19.08 -1.03
C HIS A 220 -20.22 -18.79 -0.98
N ARG A 221 -19.61 -18.99 0.18
CA ARG A 221 -18.17 -18.93 0.36
C ARG A 221 -17.54 -20.24 -0.15
N GLN A 222 -16.64 -20.13 -1.12
CA GLN A 222 -15.85 -21.29 -1.57
C GLN A 222 -14.87 -21.71 -0.47
N ALA A 223 -14.67 -23.03 -0.28
CA ALA A 223 -13.76 -23.59 0.72
C ALA A 223 -12.34 -23.01 0.64
N HIS A 224 -11.85 -22.74 -0.57
CA HIS A 224 -10.54 -22.13 -0.82
C HIS A 224 -10.45 -20.69 -0.31
N THR A 225 -11.50 -19.88 -0.48
CA THR A 225 -11.55 -18.50 0.05
C THR A 225 -11.56 -18.50 1.57
N ASN A 226 -12.24 -19.47 2.20
CA ASN A 226 -12.24 -19.63 3.65
C ASN A 226 -10.84 -20.04 4.18
N LYS A 227 -10.09 -20.88 3.45
CA LYS A 227 -8.69 -21.20 3.79
C LYS A 227 -7.83 -19.93 3.75
N MET A 228 -7.90 -19.14 2.68
CA MET A 228 -7.14 -17.90 2.56
C MET A 228 -7.50 -16.86 3.63
N LEU A 229 -8.78 -16.78 4.01
CA LEU A 229 -9.25 -15.90 5.07
C LEU A 229 -8.66 -16.28 6.44
N ARG A 230 -8.58 -17.57 6.74
CA ARG A 230 -7.90 -18.07 7.97
C ARG A 230 -6.44 -17.66 8.00
N PHE A 231 -5.71 -17.87 6.90
CA PHE A 231 -4.31 -17.47 6.78
C PHE A 231 -4.14 -15.97 6.98
N TYR A 232 -5.04 -15.16 6.42
CA TYR A 232 -5.02 -13.71 6.60
C TYR A 232 -5.23 -13.30 8.07
N PHE A 233 -6.19 -13.88 8.77
CA PHE A 233 -6.40 -13.58 10.19
C PHE A 233 -5.27 -14.10 11.07
N ALA A 234 -4.73 -15.27 10.78
CA ALA A 234 -3.56 -15.77 11.50
C ALA A 234 -2.35 -14.83 11.33
N ALA A 235 -2.09 -14.33 10.11
CA ALA A 235 -1.04 -13.35 9.87
C ALA A 235 -1.28 -12.04 10.65
N GLN A 236 -2.53 -11.58 10.76
CA GLN A 236 -2.87 -10.41 11.58
C GLN A 236 -2.69 -10.66 13.08
N ASP A 237 -3.04 -11.85 13.57
CA ASP A 237 -2.87 -12.21 14.99
C ASP A 237 -1.38 -12.34 15.33
N ILE A 238 -0.56 -12.92 14.44
CA ILE A 238 0.90 -12.97 14.59
C ILE A 238 1.48 -11.54 14.65
N HIS A 239 1.07 -10.68 13.74
CA HIS A 239 1.51 -9.27 13.73
C HIS A 239 1.10 -8.54 15.01
N GLU A 240 -0.12 -8.74 15.53
CA GLU A 240 -0.57 -8.10 16.77
C GLU A 240 0.34 -8.45 17.94
N ARG A 241 0.68 -9.74 18.06
CA ARG A 241 1.56 -10.22 19.12
C ARG A 241 2.98 -9.74 18.96
N ALA A 242 3.50 -9.78 17.74
CA ALA A 242 4.84 -9.29 17.43
C ALA A 242 4.97 -7.77 17.58
N ASN A 243 3.91 -6.99 17.31
CA ASN A 243 3.92 -5.53 17.49
C ASN A 243 3.78 -5.11 18.96
N SER A 244 3.35 -6.00 19.84
CA SER A 244 3.21 -5.71 21.27
C SER A 244 4.56 -5.51 21.93
N ALA A 245 4.75 -4.37 22.62
CA ALA A 245 5.95 -4.03 23.35
C ALA A 245 5.62 -3.96 24.85
N TYR A 246 6.27 -4.80 25.67
CA TYR A 246 5.99 -4.92 27.09
C TYR A 246 7.03 -4.23 27.96
N PHE A 247 8.12 -3.76 27.35
CA PHE A 247 9.24 -3.13 28.07
C PHE A 247 10.06 -2.24 27.13
N ASP A 248 10.94 -1.47 27.78
CA ASP A 248 12.00 -0.73 27.10
C ASP A 248 13.09 -1.72 26.64
N TYR A 249 13.27 -1.83 25.33
CA TYR A 249 14.24 -2.77 24.74
C TYR A 249 15.67 -2.48 25.17
N GLU A 250 16.02 -1.21 25.42
CA GLU A 250 17.36 -0.81 25.86
C GLU A 250 17.66 -1.36 27.26
N LYS A 251 16.70 -1.20 28.18
CA LYS A 251 16.82 -1.76 29.54
C LYS A 251 16.86 -3.29 29.52
N LEU A 252 16.04 -3.91 28.69
CA LEU A 252 16.03 -5.37 28.59
C LEU A 252 17.34 -5.89 28.02
N ALA A 253 17.84 -5.32 26.93
CA ALA A 253 19.10 -5.72 26.29
C ALA A 253 20.27 -5.61 27.30
N THR A 254 20.33 -4.54 28.09
CA THR A 254 21.34 -4.37 29.14
C THR A 254 21.23 -5.40 30.25
N GLN A 255 20.03 -5.75 30.69
CA GLN A 255 19.81 -6.73 31.75
C GLN A 255 20.05 -8.17 31.30
N LEU A 256 19.68 -8.51 30.07
CA LEU A 256 19.82 -9.86 29.52
C LEU A 256 21.12 -10.10 28.75
N LYS A 257 21.99 -9.09 28.59
CA LYS A 257 23.21 -9.12 27.76
C LYS A 257 24.07 -10.36 28.03
N ASN A 258 24.16 -10.79 29.29
CA ASN A 258 24.99 -11.92 29.71
C ASN A 258 24.19 -13.23 29.87
N SER A 259 22.94 -13.27 29.44
CA SER A 259 22.09 -14.46 29.58
C SER A 259 21.89 -15.16 28.23
N ASP A 260 21.76 -16.49 28.25
CA ASP A 260 21.39 -17.31 27.09
C ASP A 260 19.98 -16.94 26.55
N LEU A 261 19.16 -16.32 27.38
CA LEU A 261 17.76 -16.02 27.08
C LEU A 261 17.60 -15.03 25.91
N ILE A 262 18.47 -14.01 25.82
CA ILE A 262 18.38 -13.01 24.75
C ILE A 262 18.65 -13.62 23.37
N PHE A 263 19.67 -14.48 23.26
CA PHE A 263 20.01 -15.18 22.03
C PHE A 263 18.90 -16.15 21.60
N ARG A 264 18.24 -16.80 22.57
CA ARG A 264 17.12 -17.70 22.27
C ARG A 264 15.88 -16.94 21.83
N MET A 265 15.64 -15.73 22.36
CA MET A 265 14.57 -14.83 21.89
C MET A 265 14.81 -14.40 20.43
N GLN A 266 16.02 -13.94 20.11
CA GLN A 266 16.42 -13.61 18.76
C GLN A 266 16.20 -14.82 17.82
N ARG A 267 16.75 -15.96 18.19
CA ARG A 267 16.67 -17.18 17.38
C ARG A 267 15.24 -17.69 17.17
N LEU A 268 14.38 -17.55 18.16
CA LEU A 268 12.97 -17.94 18.03
C LEU A 268 12.25 -17.04 17.03
N LEU A 269 12.43 -15.72 17.11
CA LEU A 269 11.85 -14.76 16.15
C LEU A 269 12.34 -15.00 14.72
N GLU A 270 13.62 -15.28 14.51
CA GLU A 270 14.17 -15.66 13.19
C GLU A 270 13.51 -16.95 12.65
N LEU A 271 13.28 -17.94 13.48
CA LEU A 271 12.63 -19.19 13.09
C LEU A 271 11.13 -18.96 12.79
N GLU A 272 10.46 -18.09 13.52
CA GLU A 272 9.08 -17.66 13.23
C GLU A 272 9.00 -16.88 11.91
N ALA A 273 9.97 -16.02 11.64
CA ALA A 273 10.11 -15.33 10.35
C ALA A 273 10.32 -16.33 9.21
N GLN A 274 11.20 -17.31 9.41
CA GLN A 274 11.42 -18.37 8.43
C GLN A 274 10.15 -19.21 8.19
N ALA A 275 9.39 -19.53 9.24
CA ALA A 275 8.12 -20.24 9.11
C ALA A 275 7.09 -19.43 8.28
N CYS A 276 7.05 -18.10 8.45
CA CYS A 276 6.23 -17.22 7.61
C CYS A 276 6.67 -17.27 6.13
N ARG A 277 7.98 -17.32 5.84
CA ARG A 277 8.50 -17.52 4.47
C ARG A 277 8.13 -18.88 3.91
N ASP A 278 8.21 -19.92 4.72
CA ASP A 278 7.85 -21.29 4.31
C ASP A 278 6.36 -21.39 4.00
N ILE A 279 5.50 -20.70 4.76
CA ILE A 279 4.06 -20.55 4.44
C ILE A 279 3.87 -19.85 3.10
N ALA A 280 4.56 -18.74 2.86
CA ALA A 280 4.49 -18.01 1.60
C ALA A 280 4.91 -18.89 0.40
N LEU A 281 5.98 -19.66 0.54
CA LEU A 281 6.46 -20.59 -0.48
C LEU A 281 5.50 -21.78 -0.69
N ALA A 282 4.92 -22.33 0.39
CA ALA A 282 3.92 -23.38 0.31
C ALA A 282 2.67 -22.90 -0.45
N LEU A 283 2.18 -21.70 -0.12
CA LEU A 283 1.09 -21.06 -0.87
C LEU A 283 1.46 -20.84 -2.34
N GLN A 284 2.68 -20.40 -2.64
CA GLN A 284 3.15 -20.20 -4.00
C GLN A 284 3.18 -21.50 -4.80
N GLN A 285 3.59 -22.60 -4.18
CA GLN A 285 3.64 -23.93 -4.78
C GLN A 285 2.29 -24.64 -4.81
N GLY A 286 1.27 -24.12 -4.10
CA GLY A 286 -0.02 -24.79 -3.95
C GLY A 286 0.04 -26.05 -3.11
N LYS A 287 1.00 -26.12 -2.18
CA LYS A 287 1.17 -27.21 -1.21
C LYS A 287 0.64 -26.78 0.15
N ASP A 288 0.35 -27.75 1.01
CA ASP A 288 0.04 -27.47 2.40
C ASP A 288 1.32 -27.17 3.18
N TYR A 289 1.23 -26.20 4.10
CA TYR A 289 2.33 -25.86 4.98
C TYR A 289 2.61 -26.98 5.96
N GLN A 290 3.87 -27.34 6.12
CA GLN A 290 4.32 -28.31 7.10
C GLN A 290 5.07 -27.61 8.22
N TYR A 291 4.58 -27.72 9.44
CA TYR A 291 5.20 -27.14 10.62
C TYR A 291 6.59 -27.74 10.88
N ASN A 292 7.57 -26.87 11.13
CA ASN A 292 8.96 -27.30 11.33
C ASN A 292 9.25 -27.65 12.80
N LYS A 293 9.69 -28.89 13.06
CA LYS A 293 10.08 -29.36 14.41
C LYS A 293 11.25 -28.58 15.06
N ARG A 294 12.01 -27.79 14.25
CA ARG A 294 13.05 -26.90 14.81
C ARG A 294 12.43 -25.77 15.65
N LEU A 295 11.28 -25.26 15.23
CA LEU A 295 10.56 -24.22 15.95
C LEU A 295 10.07 -24.74 17.32
N GLU A 296 9.51 -25.94 17.36
CA GLU A 296 9.09 -26.61 18.60
C GLU A 296 10.23 -26.75 19.61
N ARG A 297 11.42 -27.18 19.12
CA ARG A 297 12.62 -27.31 19.99
C ARG A 297 13.12 -25.94 20.46
N ALA A 298 13.03 -24.90 19.64
CA ALA A 298 13.39 -23.53 20.02
C ALA A 298 12.47 -22.98 21.13
N VAL A 299 11.15 -23.23 21.03
CA VAL A 299 10.17 -22.88 22.06
C VAL A 299 10.45 -23.61 23.37
N GLN A 300 10.71 -24.92 23.32
CA GLN A 300 11.09 -25.65 24.51
C GLN A 300 12.39 -25.14 25.14
N GLY A 301 13.39 -24.82 24.30
CA GLY A 301 14.68 -24.32 24.75
C GLY A 301 14.57 -22.95 25.43
N ILE A 302 13.74 -22.03 24.94
CA ILE A 302 13.58 -20.73 25.56
C ILE A 302 12.85 -20.81 26.90
N VAL A 303 11.88 -21.72 27.05
CA VAL A 303 11.20 -21.96 28.32
C VAL A 303 12.19 -22.46 29.36
N GLN A 304 13.03 -23.45 29.01
CA GLN A 304 14.08 -23.96 29.91
C GLN A 304 15.09 -22.87 30.30
N SER A 305 15.52 -22.03 29.36
CA SER A 305 16.43 -20.92 29.67
C SER A 305 15.78 -19.89 30.59
N PHE A 306 14.49 -19.63 30.44
CA PHE A 306 13.77 -18.75 31.34
C PHE A 306 13.66 -19.33 32.75
N GLU A 307 13.38 -20.60 32.89
CA GLU A 307 13.36 -21.29 34.19
C GLU A 307 14.73 -21.23 34.87
N LEU A 308 15.83 -21.44 34.12
CA LEU A 308 17.19 -21.32 34.63
C LEU A 308 17.49 -19.87 35.07
N TYR A 309 17.08 -18.87 34.25
CA TYR A 309 17.28 -17.46 34.58
C TYR A 309 16.55 -17.02 35.86
N VAL A 310 15.32 -17.50 36.09
CA VAL A 310 14.52 -17.19 37.28
C VAL A 310 15.12 -17.86 38.55
N ASN A 311 15.73 -19.03 38.40
CA ASN A 311 16.28 -19.82 39.52
C ASN A 311 17.76 -19.50 39.82
N ASP A 312 18.40 -18.57 39.08
CA ASP A 312 19.80 -18.22 39.29
C ASP A 312 19.94 -17.24 40.48
N PRO A 313 20.61 -17.61 41.58
CA PRO A 313 20.75 -16.77 42.75
C PRO A 313 21.60 -15.50 42.52
N GLN A 314 22.37 -15.46 41.41
CA GLN A 314 23.24 -14.33 41.09
C GLN A 314 22.49 -13.21 40.34
N ILE A 315 21.29 -13.49 39.85
CA ILE A 315 20.50 -12.55 39.06
C ILE A 315 19.50 -11.83 39.96
N GLN A 316 19.81 -10.56 40.31
CA GLN A 316 18.89 -9.69 41.01
C GLN A 316 18.00 -8.97 39.97
N CYS A 317 16.91 -9.58 39.58
CA CYS A 317 15.93 -8.97 38.68
C CYS A 317 14.70 -8.52 39.46
N SER A 318 14.14 -7.34 39.13
CA SER A 318 12.88 -6.93 39.75
C SER A 318 11.75 -7.84 39.29
N GLU A 319 10.78 -8.09 40.14
CA GLU A 319 9.63 -8.97 39.84
C GLU A 319 8.83 -8.45 38.65
N ASN A 320 8.75 -7.12 38.48
CA ASN A 320 8.14 -6.46 37.34
C ASN A 320 8.85 -6.79 36.00
N THR A 321 10.18 -6.85 36.00
CA THR A 321 10.95 -7.25 34.82
C THR A 321 10.73 -8.71 34.47
N LEU A 322 10.72 -9.61 35.47
CA LEU A 322 10.44 -11.02 35.26
C LEU A 322 9.04 -11.26 34.69
N GLN A 323 8.04 -10.52 35.17
CA GLN A 323 6.68 -10.59 34.64
C GLN A 323 6.62 -10.10 33.19
N SER A 324 7.36 -9.05 32.83
CA SER A 324 7.43 -8.54 31.47
C SER A 324 8.07 -9.55 30.51
N ILE A 325 9.16 -10.21 30.95
CA ILE A 325 9.82 -11.28 30.19
C ILE A 325 8.86 -12.47 30.02
N ARG A 326 8.14 -12.86 31.07
CA ARG A 326 7.14 -13.94 31.00
C ARG A 326 6.06 -13.63 29.97
N THR A 327 5.53 -12.40 29.97
CA THR A 327 4.51 -11.98 29.02
C THR A 327 5.02 -11.96 27.57
N LEU A 328 6.29 -11.59 27.37
CA LEU A 328 6.93 -11.70 26.05
C LEU A 328 7.02 -13.17 25.60
N LEU A 329 7.47 -14.06 26.48
CA LEU A 329 7.56 -15.48 26.18
C LEU A 329 6.18 -16.07 25.83
N GLU A 330 5.14 -15.73 26.58
CA GLU A 330 3.76 -16.12 26.28
C GLU A 330 3.33 -15.65 24.88
N ASN A 331 3.75 -14.46 24.47
CA ASN A 331 3.45 -13.96 23.12
C ASN A 331 4.18 -14.74 22.03
N LEU A 332 5.47 -15.03 22.22
CA LEU A 332 6.24 -15.85 21.28
C LEU A 332 5.66 -17.27 21.19
N GLN A 333 5.32 -17.89 22.32
CA GLN A 333 4.63 -19.19 22.33
C GLN A 333 3.28 -19.16 21.61
N ASN A 334 2.55 -18.06 21.73
CA ASN A 334 1.27 -17.90 21.03
C ASN A 334 1.45 -17.66 19.52
N ILE A 335 2.56 -17.06 19.07
CA ILE A 335 2.91 -16.99 17.64
C ILE A 335 3.17 -18.41 17.12
N ASP A 336 4.01 -19.17 17.82
CA ASP A 336 4.27 -20.58 17.48
C ASP A 336 2.97 -21.40 17.42
N TRP A 337 2.09 -21.23 18.39
CA TRP A 337 0.80 -21.92 18.43
C TRP A 337 -0.04 -21.62 17.17
N GLN A 338 -0.09 -20.36 16.72
CA GLN A 338 -0.79 -19.96 15.49
C GLN A 338 -0.15 -20.62 14.26
N LEU A 339 1.16 -20.66 14.18
CA LEU A 339 1.90 -21.29 13.07
C LEU A 339 1.68 -22.80 13.02
N ARG A 340 1.62 -23.46 14.18
CA ARG A 340 1.38 -24.91 14.31
C ARG A 340 -0.03 -25.31 13.88
N HIS A 341 -1.05 -24.52 14.24
CA HIS A 341 -2.47 -24.86 14.03
C HIS A 341 -3.08 -24.25 12.77
N LEU A 342 -2.27 -23.61 11.92
CA LEU A 342 -2.72 -22.89 10.73
C LEU A 342 -3.51 -23.77 9.74
N GLU A 343 -3.10 -25.03 9.55
CA GLU A 343 -3.75 -25.98 8.62
C GLU A 343 -4.88 -26.80 9.28
N GLN A 344 -4.96 -26.85 10.60
CA GLN A 344 -5.94 -27.67 11.31
C GLN A 344 -7.36 -27.06 11.22
N SER A 345 -8.33 -27.89 10.86
CA SER A 345 -9.71 -27.45 10.55
C SER A 345 -10.63 -27.30 11.78
N GLN A 346 -10.16 -27.59 13.00
CA GLN A 346 -11.02 -27.70 14.20
C GLN A 346 -11.56 -26.37 14.73
N HIS A 347 -11.04 -25.21 14.33
CA HIS A 347 -11.57 -23.89 14.73
C HIS A 347 -12.67 -23.35 13.78
N ARG A 348 -13.51 -24.21 13.22
CA ARG A 348 -14.49 -23.87 12.20
C ARG A 348 -15.63 -22.95 12.67
N GLU A 349 -16.04 -23.04 13.91
CA GLU A 349 -17.26 -22.36 14.39
C GLU A 349 -17.00 -20.97 14.96
N GLU A 350 -15.98 -20.77 15.76
CA GLU A 350 -15.63 -19.45 16.32
C GLU A 350 -15.14 -18.45 15.28
N GLN A 351 -14.51 -18.93 14.18
CA GLN A 351 -14.01 -18.05 13.11
C GLN A 351 -15.10 -17.59 12.13
N ASN A 352 -16.22 -18.30 12.01
CA ASN A 352 -17.32 -17.88 11.14
C ASN A 352 -18.02 -16.61 11.62
N GLU A 353 -18.11 -16.39 12.92
CA GLU A 353 -18.62 -15.14 13.51
C GLU A 353 -17.60 -14.00 13.40
N ARG A 354 -16.28 -14.31 13.46
CA ARG A 354 -15.19 -13.34 13.33
C ARG A 354 -14.91 -12.91 11.90
N ALA A 355 -15.43 -13.63 10.91
CA ALA A 355 -15.09 -13.47 9.49
C ALA A 355 -15.85 -12.32 8.79
N GLN A 356 -16.20 -11.24 9.48
CA GLN A 356 -16.75 -10.05 8.85
C GLN A 356 -15.61 -9.10 8.44
N ILE A 357 -15.45 -8.91 7.13
CA ILE A 357 -14.57 -7.88 6.57
C ILE A 357 -15.43 -6.67 6.23
N TYR A 358 -15.16 -5.54 6.89
CA TYR A 358 -15.87 -4.28 6.64
C TYR A 358 -15.14 -3.45 5.58
N THR A 359 -15.86 -3.01 4.56
CA THR A 359 -15.39 -1.98 3.62
C THR A 359 -16.50 -1.00 3.33
N GLU A 360 -16.17 0.27 3.31
CA GLU A 360 -17.08 1.32 2.86
C GLU A 360 -17.24 1.25 1.34
N ASN A 361 -18.37 0.73 0.85
CA ASN A 361 -18.72 0.78 -0.55
C ASN A 361 -19.72 1.91 -0.79
N VAL A 362 -19.35 2.81 -1.68
CA VAL A 362 -20.25 3.84 -2.17
C VAL A 362 -21.13 3.25 -3.26
N THR A 363 -22.40 3.04 -2.96
CA THR A 363 -23.41 2.57 -3.91
C THR A 363 -24.49 3.65 -4.08
N GLY A 364 -24.97 3.82 -5.31
CA GLY A 364 -26.00 4.82 -5.65
C GLY A 364 -25.41 6.13 -6.19
N LEU A 365 -26.04 6.68 -7.25
CA LEU A 365 -25.60 7.90 -7.93
C LEU A 365 -25.53 9.11 -6.99
N ARG A 366 -26.49 9.23 -6.05
CA ARG A 366 -26.51 10.34 -5.08
C ARG A 366 -25.28 10.31 -4.18
N ASN A 367 -24.90 9.13 -3.66
CA ASN A 367 -23.72 8.96 -2.80
C ASN A 367 -22.42 9.21 -3.57
N ILE A 368 -22.37 8.81 -4.85
CA ILE A 368 -21.25 9.10 -5.73
C ILE A 368 -21.08 10.61 -5.93
N MET A 369 -22.18 11.32 -6.25
CA MET A 369 -22.15 12.76 -6.41
C MET A 369 -21.78 13.50 -5.12
N THR A 370 -22.33 13.10 -3.99
CA THR A 370 -22.00 13.70 -2.69
C THR A 370 -20.51 13.51 -2.36
N ARG A 371 -19.94 12.33 -2.68
CA ARG A 371 -18.54 12.05 -2.43
C ARG A 371 -17.62 12.87 -3.34
N ILE A 372 -17.97 13.00 -4.63
CA ILE A 372 -17.24 13.88 -5.56
C ILE A 372 -17.33 15.34 -5.09
N ALA A 373 -18.53 15.83 -4.73
CA ALA A 373 -18.73 17.19 -4.22
C ALA A 373 -17.91 17.48 -2.96
N GLY A 374 -17.78 16.51 -2.04
CA GLY A 374 -16.94 16.64 -0.85
C GLY A 374 -15.45 16.81 -1.13
N HIS A 375 -14.99 16.44 -2.33
CA HIS A 375 -13.61 16.66 -2.77
C HIS A 375 -13.39 17.97 -3.54
N PHE A 376 -14.43 18.76 -3.83
CA PHE A 376 -14.32 20.07 -4.47
C PHE A 376 -13.82 21.15 -3.50
N THR A 377 -12.66 20.90 -2.89
CA THR A 377 -11.99 21.83 -1.96
C THR A 377 -10.51 21.91 -2.29
N LEU A 378 -9.92 23.08 -2.12
CA LEU A 378 -8.48 23.31 -2.31
C LEU A 378 -7.62 22.43 -1.39
N ASN A 379 -8.17 21.97 -0.28
CA ASN A 379 -7.50 21.06 0.63
C ASN A 379 -7.46 19.61 0.12
N SER A 380 -8.27 19.25 -0.88
CA SER A 380 -8.28 17.92 -1.47
C SER A 380 -7.09 17.72 -2.41
N GLN A 381 -6.25 16.72 -2.14
CA GLN A 381 -5.14 16.34 -3.01
C GLN A 381 -5.64 15.97 -4.43
N LEU A 382 -6.77 15.27 -4.49
CA LEU A 382 -7.37 14.86 -5.76
C LEU A 382 -7.81 16.05 -6.60
N PHE A 383 -8.46 17.05 -5.98
CA PHE A 383 -8.89 18.27 -6.67
C PHE A 383 -7.68 19.04 -7.22
N ARG A 384 -6.65 19.27 -6.39
CA ARG A 384 -5.42 19.93 -6.84
C ARG A 384 -4.75 19.18 -7.99
N HIS A 385 -4.74 17.85 -7.93
CA HIS A 385 -4.20 17.03 -9.02
C HIS A 385 -5.05 17.15 -10.30
N ALA A 386 -6.38 17.12 -10.19
CA ALA A 386 -7.28 17.27 -11.34
C ALA A 386 -7.09 18.62 -12.03
N VAL A 387 -7.06 19.72 -11.27
CA VAL A 387 -6.80 21.07 -11.80
C VAL A 387 -5.42 21.14 -12.47
N ARG A 388 -4.39 20.65 -11.80
CA ARG A 388 -3.01 20.64 -12.33
C ARG A 388 -2.91 19.87 -13.65
N LEU A 389 -3.46 18.65 -13.68
CA LEU A 389 -3.40 17.80 -14.87
C LEU A 389 -4.19 18.44 -16.04
N SER A 390 -5.33 19.07 -15.75
CA SER A 390 -6.13 19.78 -16.76
C SER A 390 -5.39 20.98 -17.32
N ILE A 391 -4.69 21.75 -16.49
CA ILE A 391 -3.85 22.87 -16.95
C ILE A 391 -2.70 22.36 -17.84
N VAL A 392 -2.05 21.27 -17.45
CA VAL A 392 -0.99 20.65 -18.26
C VAL A 392 -1.52 20.22 -19.62
N VAL A 393 -2.68 19.54 -19.66
CA VAL A 393 -3.32 19.11 -20.90
C VAL A 393 -3.71 20.33 -21.75
N PHE A 394 -4.28 21.38 -21.13
CA PHE A 394 -4.60 22.63 -21.83
C PHE A 394 -3.37 23.25 -22.51
N ILE A 395 -2.25 23.38 -21.75
CA ILE A 395 -1.00 23.93 -22.27
C ILE A 395 -0.44 23.07 -23.41
N CYS A 396 -0.40 21.75 -23.23
CA CYS A 396 0.09 20.84 -24.25
C CYS A 396 -0.76 20.86 -25.52
N CYS A 397 -2.08 20.79 -25.40
CA CYS A 397 -2.99 20.88 -26.57
C CYS A 397 -2.87 22.23 -27.29
N SER A 398 -2.78 23.31 -26.51
CA SER A 398 -2.59 24.65 -27.09
C SER A 398 -1.24 24.78 -27.83
N ALA A 399 -0.17 24.22 -27.26
CA ALA A 399 1.14 24.22 -27.92
C ALA A 399 1.11 23.42 -29.23
N VAL A 400 0.50 22.23 -29.23
CA VAL A 400 0.37 21.39 -30.44
C VAL A 400 -0.41 22.13 -31.52
N GLU A 401 -1.47 22.84 -31.17
CA GLU A 401 -2.30 23.57 -32.11
C GLU A 401 -1.59 24.82 -32.65
N ILE A 402 -0.99 25.67 -31.79
CA ILE A 402 -0.31 26.92 -32.14
C ILE A 402 0.93 26.66 -33.00
N PHE A 403 1.72 25.67 -32.69
CA PHE A 403 2.94 25.33 -33.42
C PHE A 403 2.72 24.38 -34.60
N HIS A 404 1.44 24.04 -34.89
CA HIS A 404 1.05 23.12 -35.98
C HIS A 404 1.75 21.75 -35.93
N LEU A 405 2.08 21.29 -34.73
CA LEU A 405 2.76 20.00 -34.50
C LEU A 405 1.86 18.77 -34.75
N GLN A 406 0.63 18.96 -35.21
CA GLN A 406 -0.31 17.88 -35.52
C GLN A 406 0.21 16.97 -36.62
N LEU A 407 0.90 17.50 -37.61
CA LEU A 407 1.52 16.77 -38.71
C LEU A 407 2.68 15.89 -38.22
N ASP A 408 3.40 16.36 -37.20
CA ASP A 408 4.57 15.68 -36.62
C ASP A 408 4.21 14.82 -35.37
N ARG A 409 2.91 14.57 -35.16
CA ARG A 409 2.40 13.76 -34.04
C ARG A 409 2.77 14.29 -32.64
N GLY A 410 2.78 15.59 -32.44
CA GLY A 410 3.13 16.28 -31.18
C GLY A 410 2.26 15.88 -29.95
N TYR A 411 1.17 15.15 -30.14
CA TYR A 411 0.35 14.60 -29.04
C TYR A 411 1.08 13.60 -28.13
N TRP A 412 2.30 13.16 -28.48
CA TRP A 412 3.17 12.39 -27.60
C TRP A 412 3.60 13.17 -26.35
N ILE A 413 3.67 14.51 -26.46
CA ILE A 413 3.92 15.41 -25.32
C ILE A 413 2.84 15.19 -24.26
N LEU A 414 1.55 15.15 -24.68
CA LEU A 414 0.42 14.94 -23.78
C LEU A 414 0.50 13.58 -23.08
N LEU A 415 0.77 12.53 -23.86
CA LEU A 415 0.87 11.18 -23.31
C LEU A 415 1.96 11.12 -22.21
N THR A 416 3.12 11.70 -22.49
CA THR A 416 4.21 11.75 -21.53
C THR A 416 3.83 12.57 -20.31
N ALA A 417 3.21 13.74 -20.49
CA ALA A 417 2.81 14.61 -19.40
C ALA A 417 1.79 13.93 -18.47
N ILE A 418 0.78 13.23 -19.00
CA ILE A 418 -0.22 12.50 -18.20
C ILE A 418 0.40 11.33 -17.42
N PHE A 419 1.30 10.58 -18.03
CA PHE A 419 1.96 9.45 -17.33
C PHE A 419 2.96 9.91 -16.26
N VAL A 420 3.65 11.03 -16.47
CA VAL A 420 4.67 11.56 -15.55
C VAL A 420 4.05 12.37 -14.42
N CYS A 421 3.02 13.17 -14.70
CA CYS A 421 2.36 14.02 -13.71
C CYS A 421 1.60 13.17 -12.68
N GLN A 422 2.20 13.00 -11.51
CA GLN A 422 1.60 12.28 -10.38
C GLN A 422 1.01 13.27 -9.37
N PRO A 423 0.15 12.80 -8.43
CA PRO A 423 -0.45 13.68 -7.43
C PRO A 423 0.55 14.43 -6.55
N ASN A 424 1.76 13.88 -6.32
CA ASN A 424 2.78 14.50 -5.50
C ASN A 424 4.13 14.68 -6.23
N TYR A 425 4.98 15.57 -5.70
CA TYR A 425 6.29 15.90 -6.26
C TYR A 425 7.23 14.70 -6.32
N SER A 426 7.33 13.93 -5.23
CA SER A 426 8.24 12.79 -5.13
C SER A 426 7.95 11.72 -6.18
N ALA A 427 6.67 11.32 -6.32
CA ALA A 427 6.25 10.35 -7.32
C ALA A 427 6.50 10.86 -8.74
N THR A 428 6.24 12.15 -9.02
CA THR A 428 6.53 12.77 -10.32
C THR A 428 8.02 12.74 -10.64
N LYS A 429 8.90 13.09 -9.69
CA LYS A 429 10.35 13.09 -9.86
C LYS A 429 10.89 11.70 -10.19
N VAL A 430 10.39 10.66 -9.51
CA VAL A 430 10.76 9.26 -9.78
C VAL A 430 10.29 8.84 -11.17
N ARG A 431 9.02 9.09 -11.50
CA ARG A 431 8.41 8.76 -12.81
C ARG A 431 9.12 9.48 -13.96
N LEU A 432 9.47 10.75 -13.78
CA LEU A 432 10.21 11.55 -14.74
C LEU A 432 11.55 10.89 -15.11
N LYS A 433 12.39 10.59 -14.10
CA LYS A 433 13.68 9.92 -14.32
C LYS A 433 13.51 8.58 -15.06
N GLN A 434 12.58 7.77 -14.59
CA GLN A 434 12.30 6.46 -15.18
C GLN A 434 11.80 6.57 -16.63
N ARG A 435 10.97 7.59 -16.93
CA ARG A 435 10.44 7.84 -18.27
C ARG A 435 11.54 8.25 -19.25
N ILE A 436 12.39 9.20 -18.85
CA ILE A 436 13.50 9.69 -19.71
C ILE A 436 14.48 8.55 -20.00
N ILE A 437 14.94 7.83 -18.97
CA ILE A 437 15.91 6.73 -19.15
C ILE A 437 15.30 5.62 -20.03
N GLY A 438 14.07 5.20 -19.75
CA GLY A 438 13.41 4.15 -20.51
C GLY A 438 13.17 4.53 -21.97
N THR A 439 12.74 5.77 -22.23
CA THR A 439 12.53 6.25 -23.61
C THR A 439 13.86 6.39 -24.36
N LEU A 440 14.90 6.94 -23.73
CA LEU A 440 16.23 7.08 -24.35
C LEU A 440 16.78 5.72 -24.81
N LEU A 441 16.79 4.74 -23.90
CA LEU A 441 17.24 3.38 -24.23
C LEU A 441 16.32 2.71 -25.27
N GLY A 442 15.00 2.92 -25.17
CA GLY A 442 14.03 2.39 -26.13
C GLY A 442 14.19 2.96 -27.53
N VAL A 443 14.48 4.25 -27.65
CA VAL A 443 14.79 4.90 -28.94
C VAL A 443 16.09 4.38 -29.51
N LEU A 444 17.15 4.29 -28.70
CA LEU A 444 18.44 3.75 -29.15
C LEU A 444 18.29 2.33 -29.71
N VAL A 445 17.67 1.41 -28.99
CA VAL A 445 17.47 0.04 -29.45
C VAL A 445 16.46 -0.02 -30.60
N GLY A 446 15.40 0.76 -30.53
CA GLY A 446 14.36 0.85 -31.55
C GLY A 446 14.86 1.35 -32.91
N SER A 447 15.89 2.21 -32.95
CA SER A 447 16.51 2.68 -34.18
C SER A 447 17.20 1.58 -34.99
N PHE A 448 17.55 0.47 -34.36
CA PHE A 448 18.16 -0.68 -35.04
C PHE A 448 17.12 -1.69 -35.57
N LEU A 449 15.82 -1.54 -35.24
CA LEU A 449 14.78 -2.46 -35.65
C LEU A 449 14.72 -2.67 -37.17
N PRO A 450 14.78 -1.62 -38.04
CA PRO A 450 14.72 -1.82 -39.48
C PRO A 450 15.81 -2.72 -40.03
N TYR A 451 17.00 -2.74 -39.39
CA TYR A 451 18.10 -3.63 -39.79
C TYR A 451 17.92 -5.08 -39.35
N MET A 452 17.15 -5.29 -38.26
CA MET A 452 16.94 -6.62 -37.68
C MET A 452 15.65 -7.30 -38.16
N THR A 453 14.66 -6.52 -38.63
CA THR A 453 13.32 -7.00 -38.98
C THR A 453 12.97 -6.60 -40.42
N SER A 454 13.30 -7.49 -41.37
CA SER A 454 13.00 -7.27 -42.79
C SER A 454 11.60 -7.71 -43.19
N THR A 455 10.99 -8.65 -42.46
CA THR A 455 9.67 -9.22 -42.78
C THR A 455 8.59 -8.69 -41.81
N ILE A 456 7.33 -8.69 -42.24
CA ILE A 456 6.21 -8.24 -41.41
C ILE A 456 6.01 -9.14 -40.18
N GLU A 457 6.29 -10.43 -40.34
CA GLU A 457 6.18 -11.42 -39.25
C GLU A 457 7.19 -11.10 -38.14
N ALA A 458 8.44 -10.74 -38.52
CA ALA A 458 9.46 -10.35 -37.56
C ALA A 458 9.08 -9.05 -36.81
N LYS A 459 8.53 -8.06 -37.51
CA LYS A 459 8.05 -6.82 -36.90
C LYS A 459 6.88 -7.09 -35.92
N LEU A 460 5.91 -7.91 -36.30
CA LEU A 460 4.81 -8.33 -35.44
C LEU A 460 5.30 -9.12 -34.22
N ALA A 461 6.30 -10.00 -34.38
CA ALA A 461 6.92 -10.69 -33.24
C ALA A 461 7.54 -9.70 -32.22
N VAL A 462 8.22 -8.65 -32.71
CA VAL A 462 8.74 -7.58 -31.83
C VAL A 462 7.61 -6.88 -31.09
N VAL A 463 6.48 -6.57 -31.74
CA VAL A 463 5.31 -5.95 -31.09
C VAL A 463 4.74 -6.88 -30.00
N VAL A 464 4.63 -8.17 -30.24
CA VAL A 464 4.16 -9.16 -29.26
C VAL A 464 5.08 -9.24 -28.06
N ILE A 465 6.39 -9.39 -28.28
CA ILE A 465 7.38 -9.53 -27.22
C ILE A 465 7.43 -8.24 -26.39
N SER A 466 7.55 -7.09 -27.04
CA SER A 466 7.66 -5.80 -26.35
C SER A 466 6.39 -5.44 -25.57
N SER A 467 5.19 -5.68 -26.11
CA SER A 467 3.93 -5.46 -25.40
C SER A 467 3.78 -6.36 -24.16
N THR A 468 4.21 -7.62 -24.27
CA THR A 468 4.19 -8.58 -23.17
C THR A 468 5.16 -8.17 -22.06
N LEU A 469 6.40 -7.78 -22.42
CA LEU A 469 7.42 -7.34 -21.47
C LEU A 469 7.07 -5.98 -20.86
N PHE A 470 6.44 -5.08 -21.62
CA PHE A 470 5.86 -3.84 -21.07
C PHE A 470 4.93 -4.14 -19.90
N TYR A 471 3.99 -5.06 -20.09
CA TYR A 471 3.02 -5.42 -19.07
C TYR A 471 3.65 -6.16 -17.88
N PHE A 472 4.59 -7.05 -18.13
CA PHE A 472 5.32 -7.79 -17.11
C PHE A 472 6.10 -6.87 -16.16
N PHE A 473 6.77 -5.83 -16.69
CA PHE A 473 7.55 -4.89 -15.89
C PHE A 473 6.75 -3.71 -15.34
N ARG A 474 5.53 -3.48 -15.78
CA ARG A 474 4.71 -2.32 -15.43
C ARG A 474 4.56 -2.09 -13.92
N SER A 475 4.39 -3.16 -13.15
CA SER A 475 4.17 -3.08 -11.70
C SER A 475 5.44 -2.94 -10.87
N ASN A 476 6.58 -3.37 -11.39
CA ASN A 476 7.83 -3.46 -10.64
C ASN A 476 8.84 -2.38 -11.03
N ASN A 477 9.07 -2.17 -12.32
CA ASN A 477 10.11 -1.28 -12.84
C ASN A 477 9.61 -0.47 -14.02
N TYR A 478 9.16 0.74 -13.75
CA TYR A 478 8.60 1.62 -14.78
C TYR A 478 9.58 1.99 -15.89
N SER A 479 10.91 2.04 -15.63
CA SER A 479 11.90 2.29 -16.67
C SER A 479 11.90 1.20 -17.73
N TYR A 480 11.89 -0.08 -17.34
CA TYR A 480 11.81 -1.20 -18.30
C TYR A 480 10.48 -1.21 -19.05
N SER A 481 9.40 -0.92 -18.34
CA SER A 481 8.09 -0.77 -18.98
C SER A 481 8.12 0.33 -20.06
N THR A 482 8.70 1.49 -19.76
CA THR A 482 8.85 2.59 -20.73
C THR A 482 9.75 2.23 -21.89
N PHE A 483 10.81 1.48 -21.66
CA PHE A 483 11.70 0.97 -22.69
C PHE A 483 10.94 0.07 -23.69
N PHE A 484 10.22 -0.91 -23.20
CA PHE A 484 9.50 -1.85 -24.07
C PHE A 484 8.34 -1.21 -24.80
N ILE A 485 7.57 -0.29 -24.18
CA ILE A 485 6.48 0.41 -24.87
C ILE A 485 7.02 1.33 -25.98
N THR A 486 8.22 1.90 -25.81
CA THR A 486 8.86 2.70 -26.85
C THR A 486 9.26 1.84 -28.04
N ILE A 487 9.85 0.68 -27.83
CA ILE A 487 10.15 -0.29 -28.89
C ILE A 487 8.87 -0.73 -29.62
N GLN A 488 7.81 -1.07 -28.86
CA GLN A 488 6.53 -1.48 -29.40
C GLN A 488 5.94 -0.42 -30.34
N VAL A 489 5.96 0.84 -29.92
CA VAL A 489 5.42 1.94 -30.73
C VAL A 489 6.25 2.15 -32.01
N LEU A 490 7.58 2.12 -31.92
CA LEU A 490 8.45 2.28 -33.10
C LEU A 490 8.24 1.11 -34.09
N ALA A 491 8.14 -0.12 -33.60
CA ALA A 491 7.82 -1.28 -34.43
C ALA A 491 6.43 -1.16 -35.08
N SER A 492 5.44 -0.63 -34.37
CA SER A 492 4.09 -0.39 -34.95
C SER A 492 4.12 0.69 -36.03
N PHE A 493 4.94 1.74 -35.90
CA PHE A 493 5.12 2.72 -36.97
C PHE A 493 5.76 2.11 -38.21
N ASP A 494 6.75 1.25 -38.03
CA ASP A 494 7.40 0.55 -39.14
C ASP A 494 6.42 -0.39 -39.89
N ILE A 495 5.53 -1.07 -39.17
CA ILE A 495 4.45 -1.89 -39.75
C ILE A 495 3.48 -1.04 -40.58
N MET A 496 3.16 0.18 -40.10
CA MET A 496 2.28 1.11 -40.81
C MET A 496 2.97 1.79 -42.03
N GLY A 497 4.23 1.50 -42.29
CA GLY A 497 5.00 2.07 -43.39
C GLY A 497 5.61 3.44 -43.12
N PHE A 498 5.63 3.92 -41.88
CA PHE A 498 6.31 5.16 -41.54
C PHE A 498 7.81 4.92 -41.32
N ASN A 499 8.62 5.89 -41.75
CA ASN A 499 10.06 5.85 -41.49
C ASN A 499 10.32 6.01 -39.99
N ILE A 500 10.97 5.00 -39.37
CA ILE A 500 11.28 5.01 -37.93
C ILE A 500 12.17 6.19 -37.57
N TYR A 501 13.14 6.56 -38.45
CA TYR A 501 14.08 7.64 -38.15
C TYR A 501 13.38 8.99 -37.98
N ASP A 502 12.30 9.25 -38.71
CA ASP A 502 11.51 10.47 -38.59
C ASP A 502 10.72 10.53 -37.27
N ALA A 503 10.50 9.38 -36.63
CA ALA A 503 9.77 9.27 -35.36
C ALA A 503 10.69 9.23 -34.13
N THR A 504 11.97 8.85 -34.27
CA THR A 504 12.85 8.61 -33.10
C THR A 504 13.24 9.89 -32.38
N LEU A 505 13.73 10.89 -33.09
CA LEU A 505 14.17 12.16 -32.51
C LEU A 505 12.99 12.96 -31.92
N PRO A 506 11.86 13.16 -32.63
CA PRO A 506 10.67 13.77 -32.04
C PRO A 506 10.19 13.06 -30.79
N ARG A 507 10.19 11.72 -30.77
CA ARG A 507 9.77 10.93 -29.63
C ARG A 507 10.57 11.22 -28.35
N PHE A 508 11.88 11.41 -28.49
CA PHE A 508 12.74 11.76 -27.37
C PHE A 508 12.52 13.20 -26.91
N ILE A 509 12.43 14.14 -27.84
CA ILE A 509 12.16 15.56 -27.56
C ILE A 509 10.80 15.73 -26.87
N ASP A 510 9.75 15.10 -27.38
CA ASP A 510 8.40 15.10 -26.78
C ASP A 510 8.40 14.55 -25.36
N THR A 511 9.23 13.54 -25.10
CA THR A 511 9.39 12.98 -23.75
C THR A 511 10.07 13.98 -22.82
N LEU A 512 11.07 14.72 -23.27
CA LEU A 512 11.74 15.75 -22.48
C LEU A 512 10.78 16.92 -22.18
N ILE A 513 10.09 17.44 -23.20
CA ILE A 513 9.15 18.55 -23.07
C ILE A 513 7.98 18.17 -22.14
N GLY A 514 7.33 17.02 -22.38
CA GLY A 514 6.21 16.55 -21.56
C GLY A 514 6.62 16.28 -20.11
N SER A 515 7.84 15.75 -19.90
CA SER A 515 8.40 15.54 -18.56
C SER A 515 8.71 16.87 -17.85
N ALA A 516 9.27 17.85 -18.55
CA ALA A 516 9.55 19.18 -18.02
C ALA A 516 8.25 19.92 -17.64
N LEU A 517 7.23 19.88 -18.49
CA LEU A 517 5.92 20.47 -18.20
C LEU A 517 5.25 19.83 -16.99
N ALA A 518 5.29 18.50 -16.88
CA ALA A 518 4.77 17.79 -15.72
C ALA A 518 5.51 18.16 -14.42
N TRP A 519 6.85 18.31 -14.48
CA TRP A 519 7.66 18.73 -13.34
C TRP A 519 7.37 20.18 -12.93
N ILE A 520 7.30 21.11 -13.87
CA ILE A 520 6.95 22.51 -13.63
C ILE A 520 5.56 22.59 -12.99
N ALA A 521 4.58 21.86 -13.54
CA ALA A 521 3.23 21.86 -13.02
C ALA A 521 3.15 21.37 -11.56
N VAL A 522 3.83 20.28 -11.23
CA VAL A 522 3.84 19.74 -9.85
C VAL A 522 4.59 20.65 -8.89
N SER A 523 5.61 21.38 -9.37
CA SER A 523 6.43 22.27 -8.53
C SER A 523 5.77 23.60 -8.24
N PHE A 524 4.98 24.15 -9.19
CA PHE A 524 4.47 25.52 -9.14
C PHE A 524 2.94 25.63 -9.11
N ILE A 525 2.21 24.68 -9.73
CA ILE A 525 0.74 24.74 -9.79
C ILE A 525 0.15 23.95 -8.62
N MET A 526 -0.30 24.64 -7.59
CA MET A 526 -0.89 24.06 -6.37
C MET A 526 -0.03 22.90 -5.80
N PRO A 527 1.23 23.17 -5.44
CA PRO A 527 2.15 22.11 -4.99
C PRO A 527 1.61 21.37 -3.78
N ASP A 528 1.79 20.06 -3.78
CA ASP A 528 1.37 19.18 -2.68
C ASP A 528 2.60 18.73 -1.88
N TRP A 529 3.22 19.67 -1.18
CA TRP A 529 4.38 19.41 -0.33
C TRP A 529 3.96 18.61 0.92
N LYS A 530 4.66 17.52 1.19
CA LYS A 530 4.33 16.63 2.30
C LYS A 530 4.63 17.23 3.67
N TYR A 531 5.64 18.11 3.77
CA TYR A 531 5.91 18.81 5.01
C TYR A 531 4.72 19.65 5.50
N LEU A 532 3.89 20.22 4.59
CA LEU A 532 2.67 20.95 4.96
C LEU A 532 1.55 20.04 5.48
N GLN A 533 1.67 18.73 5.26
CA GLN A 533 0.70 17.75 5.72
C GLN A 533 1.13 17.09 7.03
N LEU A 534 2.38 17.29 7.47
CA LEU A 534 2.96 16.61 8.63
C LEU A 534 2.10 16.82 9.87
N ASP A 535 1.74 18.06 10.19
CA ASP A 535 0.90 18.40 11.36
C ASP A 535 -0.49 17.72 11.28
N LYS A 536 -1.13 17.72 10.12
CA LYS A 536 -2.43 17.07 9.93
C LYS A 536 -2.34 15.56 10.08
N VAL A 537 -1.31 14.93 9.51
CA VAL A 537 -1.14 13.48 9.51
C VAL A 537 -0.71 13.00 10.89
N SER A 538 0.16 13.73 11.60
CA SER A 538 0.53 13.43 12.98
C SER A 538 -0.67 13.52 13.92
N ARG A 539 -1.50 14.57 13.78
CA ARG A 539 -2.76 14.70 14.53
C ARG A 539 -3.69 13.52 14.29
N GLN A 540 -3.84 13.08 13.03
CA GLN A 540 -4.69 11.93 12.70
C GLN A 540 -4.16 10.63 13.32
N ALA A 541 -2.83 10.43 13.34
CA ALA A 541 -2.22 9.26 13.95
C ALA A 541 -2.47 9.25 15.48
N ILE A 542 -2.20 10.35 16.15
CA ILE A 542 -2.39 10.49 17.61
C ILE A 542 -3.86 10.28 18.00
N MET A 543 -4.79 10.89 17.26
CA MET A 543 -6.23 10.71 17.50
C MET A 543 -6.70 9.28 17.26
N ALA A 544 -6.09 8.58 16.29
CA ALA A 544 -6.39 7.18 16.04
C ALA A 544 -5.84 6.27 17.16
N ASP A 545 -4.66 6.58 17.69
CA ASP A 545 -4.06 5.90 18.84
C ASP A 545 -4.87 6.11 20.12
N ALA A 546 -5.33 7.34 20.38
CA ALA A 546 -6.23 7.65 21.50
C ALA A 546 -7.54 6.84 21.42
N LYS A 547 -8.16 6.77 20.25
CA LYS A 547 -9.38 5.96 20.03
C LYS A 547 -9.12 4.47 20.19
N TYR A 548 -7.94 4.01 19.79
CA TYR A 548 -7.56 2.61 19.95
C TYR A 548 -7.39 2.27 21.43
N LEU A 549 -6.69 3.12 22.19
CA LEU A 549 -6.55 2.98 23.62
C LEU A 549 -7.90 3.03 24.34
N LEU A 550 -8.77 4.01 24.02
CA LEU A 550 -10.11 4.11 24.58
C LEU A 550 -10.91 2.83 24.36
N HIS A 551 -10.83 2.27 23.16
CA HIS A 551 -11.57 1.04 22.83
C HIS A 551 -11.05 -0.16 23.62
N ILE A 552 -9.74 -0.27 23.83
CA ILE A 552 -9.13 -1.30 24.68
C ILE A 552 -9.65 -1.15 26.12
N ILE A 553 -9.62 0.05 26.69
CA ILE A 553 -10.06 0.31 28.07
C ILE A 553 -11.57 0.02 28.24
N CYS A 554 -12.40 0.43 27.29
CA CYS A 554 -13.83 0.09 27.30
C CYS A 554 -14.07 -1.43 27.24
N HIS A 555 -13.27 -2.13 26.44
CA HIS A 555 -13.34 -3.59 26.34
C HIS A 555 -12.96 -4.28 27.64
N LEU A 556 -11.98 -3.73 28.36
CA LEU A 556 -11.58 -4.21 29.68
C LEU A 556 -12.67 -3.95 30.71
N GLN A 557 -13.36 -2.81 30.65
CA GLN A 557 -14.41 -2.41 31.60
C GLN A 557 -15.68 -3.22 31.45
N PHE A 558 -16.22 -3.33 30.25
CA PHE A 558 -17.54 -3.90 30.04
C PHE A 558 -17.55 -5.38 29.69
N GLY A 559 -16.39 -5.96 29.38
CA GLY A 559 -16.23 -7.38 29.14
C GLY A 559 -16.91 -7.96 27.91
N LYS A 560 -17.71 -7.16 27.21
CA LYS A 560 -18.36 -7.48 25.94
C LYS A 560 -17.73 -6.60 24.88
N GLY A 561 -16.83 -7.14 24.10
CA GLY A 561 -16.26 -6.41 23.00
C GLY A 561 -16.77 -6.90 21.68
N ASP A 562 -17.17 -5.98 20.84
CA ASP A 562 -17.31 -6.26 19.43
C ASP A 562 -15.91 -6.45 18.83
N ASP A 563 -15.52 -7.72 18.63
CA ASP A 563 -14.24 -8.08 18.00
C ASP A 563 -14.08 -7.43 16.61
N LEU A 564 -15.18 -7.15 15.92
CA LEU A 564 -15.16 -6.44 14.64
C LEU A 564 -14.76 -4.98 14.83
N GLN A 565 -15.38 -4.29 15.79
CA GLN A 565 -15.09 -2.88 16.06
C GLN A 565 -13.66 -2.70 16.59
N TYR A 566 -13.19 -3.58 17.46
CA TYR A 566 -11.80 -3.60 17.89
C TYR A 566 -10.82 -3.72 16.70
N ARG A 567 -11.08 -4.65 15.78
CA ARG A 567 -10.23 -4.83 14.58
C ARG A 567 -10.27 -3.61 13.65
N ILE A 568 -11.41 -2.92 13.54
CA ILE A 568 -11.55 -1.69 12.76
C ILE A 568 -10.72 -0.57 13.38
N VAL A 569 -10.85 -0.33 14.68
CA VAL A 569 -10.16 0.77 15.38
C VAL A 569 -8.65 0.52 15.41
N ARG A 570 -8.23 -0.71 15.72
CA ARG A 570 -6.81 -1.11 15.64
C ARG A 570 -6.23 -0.88 14.25
N ARG A 571 -6.94 -1.33 13.21
CA ARG A 571 -6.50 -1.12 11.82
C ARG A 571 -6.36 0.36 11.51
N ASN A 572 -7.31 1.20 11.94
CA ASN A 572 -7.26 2.63 11.69
C ASN A 572 -6.05 3.28 12.36
N ALA A 573 -5.66 2.85 13.57
CA ALA A 573 -4.45 3.31 14.23
C ALA A 573 -3.19 2.94 13.42
N HIS A 574 -3.05 1.68 13.03
CA HIS A 574 -1.92 1.24 12.19
C HIS A 574 -1.90 1.91 10.79
N GLU A 575 -3.06 2.11 10.15
CA GLU A 575 -3.16 2.82 8.87
C GLU A 575 -2.76 4.29 9.02
N SER A 576 -3.11 4.94 10.11
CA SER A 576 -2.72 6.34 10.38
C SER A 576 -1.23 6.47 10.69
N ALA A 577 -0.64 5.53 11.44
CA ALA A 577 0.80 5.44 11.66
C ALA A 577 1.56 5.20 10.35
N MET A 578 1.05 4.30 9.48
CA MET A 578 1.59 4.07 8.14
C MET A 578 1.51 5.34 7.28
N ALA A 579 0.42 6.11 7.35
CA ALA A 579 0.28 7.37 6.61
C ALA A 579 1.31 8.40 7.06
N LEU A 580 1.59 8.51 8.38
CA LEU A 580 2.65 9.36 8.94
C LEU A 580 4.02 8.94 8.40
N ASN A 581 4.34 7.66 8.46
CA ASN A 581 5.60 7.10 7.98
C ASN A 581 5.82 7.33 6.47
N ASN A 582 4.79 7.09 5.65
CA ASN A 582 4.82 7.34 4.22
C ASN A 582 4.98 8.83 3.89
N THR A 583 4.40 9.72 4.70
CA THR A 583 4.57 11.16 4.55
C THR A 583 6.03 11.55 4.71
N ILE A 584 6.69 11.06 5.75
CA ILE A 584 8.10 11.36 6.04
C ILE A 584 9.04 10.72 5.02
N SER A 585 8.81 9.46 4.65
CA SER A 585 9.56 8.80 3.58
C SER A 585 9.48 9.58 2.25
N THR A 586 8.31 10.17 1.96
CA THR A 586 8.10 10.99 0.76
C THR A 586 8.79 12.35 0.88
N MET A 587 8.80 12.96 2.08
CA MET A 587 9.50 14.24 2.36
C MET A 587 11.00 14.14 2.10
N ASN A 588 11.63 12.98 2.32
CA ASN A 588 13.04 12.75 2.01
C ASN A 588 13.40 13.00 0.52
N SER A 589 12.43 12.93 -0.37
CA SER A 589 12.60 13.21 -1.80
C SER A 589 12.33 14.67 -2.18
N GLU A 590 11.85 15.49 -1.25
CA GLU A 590 11.55 16.92 -1.45
C GLU A 590 12.84 17.77 -1.48
N PRO A 591 12.78 19.05 -1.93
CA PRO A 591 13.95 19.93 -1.96
C PRO A 591 14.58 20.12 -0.59
N LYS A 592 15.93 20.18 -0.53
CA LYS A 592 16.73 20.27 0.71
C LYS A 592 16.33 21.41 1.65
N LYS A 593 15.73 22.49 1.15
CA LYS A 593 15.26 23.60 1.99
C LYS A 593 14.20 23.21 3.03
N TYR A 594 13.54 22.06 2.85
CA TYR A 594 12.54 21.51 3.76
C TYR A 594 13.08 20.39 4.66
N ALA A 595 14.39 20.10 4.58
CA ALA A 595 15.04 19.02 5.34
C ALA A 595 14.93 19.16 6.87
N ARG A 596 14.80 20.39 7.38
CA ARG A 596 14.59 20.66 8.81
C ARG A 596 13.32 19.99 9.37
N TYR A 597 12.24 19.91 8.57
CA TYR A 597 11.01 19.23 8.96
C TYR A 597 11.16 17.71 8.99
N LEU A 598 12.17 17.18 8.31
CA LEU A 598 12.41 15.74 8.21
C LEU A 598 12.86 15.16 9.54
N THR A 599 13.76 15.86 10.26
CA THR A 599 14.26 15.42 11.58
C THR A 599 13.12 15.34 12.60
N GLN A 600 12.29 16.38 12.67
CA GLN A 600 11.09 16.37 13.52
C GLN A 600 10.13 15.24 13.12
N GLY A 601 9.98 15.02 11.80
CA GLY A 601 9.16 13.93 11.30
C GLY A 601 9.65 12.55 11.74
N PHE A 602 10.95 12.28 11.69
CA PHE A 602 11.52 11.02 12.16
C PHE A 602 11.31 10.82 13.67
N GLU A 603 11.52 11.86 14.48
CA GLU A 603 11.22 11.83 15.92
C GLU A 603 9.74 11.45 16.16
N LEU A 604 8.81 12.07 15.42
CA LEU A 604 7.38 11.78 15.53
C LEU A 604 7.02 10.33 15.13
N VAL A 605 7.64 9.81 14.07
CA VAL A 605 7.42 8.40 13.67
C VAL A 605 7.90 7.44 14.75
N GLN A 606 9.09 7.67 15.28
CA GLN A 606 9.68 6.83 16.30
C GLN A 606 8.80 6.80 17.56
N ILE A 607 8.44 7.96 18.07
CA ILE A 607 7.61 8.09 19.28
C ILE A 607 6.22 7.48 19.04
N ASN A 608 5.58 7.76 17.89
CA ASN A 608 4.26 7.22 17.57
C ASN A 608 4.28 5.68 17.42
N SER A 609 5.34 5.14 16.82
CA SER A 609 5.50 3.68 16.69
C SER A 609 5.67 3.01 18.05
N THR A 610 6.42 3.62 18.94
CA THR A 610 6.63 3.15 20.32
C THR A 610 5.32 3.21 21.10
N LEU A 611 4.60 4.34 21.05
CA LEU A 611 3.30 4.53 21.71
C LEU A 611 2.28 3.47 21.21
N LEU A 612 2.18 3.28 19.90
CA LEU A 612 1.30 2.27 19.31
C LEU A 612 1.68 0.85 19.74
N GLY A 613 2.99 0.58 19.93
CA GLY A 613 3.49 -0.69 20.47
C GLY A 613 2.99 -0.94 21.90
N TYR A 614 3.06 0.07 22.78
CA TYR A 614 2.57 -0.02 24.17
C TYR A 614 1.05 -0.18 24.23
N ILE A 615 0.29 0.56 23.40
CA ILE A 615 -1.16 0.40 23.29
C ILE A 615 -1.52 -1.00 22.78
N SER A 616 -0.78 -1.52 21.79
CA SER A 616 -1.00 -2.87 21.26
C SER A 616 -0.71 -3.96 22.28
N ALA A 617 0.28 -3.76 23.15
CA ALA A 617 0.59 -4.67 24.25
C ALA A 617 -0.58 -4.77 25.25
N LEU A 618 -1.15 -3.64 25.65
CA LEU A 618 -2.34 -3.60 26.49
C LEU A 618 -3.55 -4.29 25.79
N GLY A 619 -3.68 -4.09 24.48
CA GLY A 619 -4.70 -4.75 23.65
C GLY A 619 -4.54 -6.28 23.57
N ALA A 620 -3.31 -6.76 23.43
CA ALA A 620 -3.01 -8.21 23.42
C ALA A 620 -3.32 -8.86 24.79
N TYR A 621 -3.04 -8.14 25.88
CA TYR A 621 -3.28 -8.61 27.25
C TYR A 621 -4.77 -8.74 27.60
N ARG A 622 -5.70 -8.12 26.84
CA ARG A 622 -7.15 -8.17 27.11
C ARG A 622 -7.74 -9.58 27.31
N LYS A 623 -7.14 -10.60 26.67
CA LYS A 623 -7.61 -11.99 26.80
C LYS A 623 -7.29 -12.58 28.18
N ASN A 624 -6.17 -12.17 28.77
CA ASN A 624 -5.76 -12.60 30.10
C ASN A 624 -6.56 -11.90 31.21
N MET A 625 -7.08 -10.71 30.92
CA MET A 625 -7.90 -9.91 31.84
C MET A 625 -9.29 -10.51 32.15
N GLN A 626 -9.74 -11.56 31.47
CA GLN A 626 -11.00 -12.21 31.86
C GLN A 626 -10.97 -12.75 33.31
N LYS A 627 -9.80 -13.00 33.87
CA LYS A 627 -9.59 -13.38 35.26
C LYS A 627 -9.71 -12.19 36.21
N ILE A 628 -9.46 -10.96 35.75
CA ILE A 628 -9.39 -9.72 36.52
C ILE A 628 -10.79 -9.07 36.68
N LYS A 629 -11.77 -9.49 35.88
CA LYS A 629 -13.14 -8.94 35.87
C LYS A 629 -13.87 -9.00 37.24
N GLN A 630 -13.38 -9.76 38.18
CA GLN A 630 -14.00 -9.94 39.49
C GLN A 630 -13.48 -8.92 40.55
N ASP A 631 -12.43 -8.15 40.22
CA ASP A 631 -11.81 -7.22 41.16
C ASP A 631 -12.29 -5.78 40.87
N CYS A 632 -13.42 -5.42 41.50
CA CYS A 632 -14.05 -4.09 41.33
C CYS A 632 -13.16 -2.95 41.90
N GLU A 633 -12.30 -3.25 42.88
CA GLU A 633 -11.47 -2.24 43.53
C GLU A 633 -10.30 -1.81 42.61
N PHE A 634 -9.63 -2.77 41.98
CA PHE A 634 -8.59 -2.47 40.99
C PHE A 634 -9.16 -1.66 39.81
N LEU A 635 -10.28 -2.08 39.25
CA LEU A 635 -10.88 -1.41 38.11
C LEU A 635 -11.36 0.02 38.44
N GLY A 636 -11.76 0.26 39.70
CA GLY A 636 -12.25 1.57 40.16
C GLY A 636 -11.22 2.70 40.08
N GLU A 637 -9.93 2.45 40.27
CA GLU A 637 -8.85 3.43 40.13
C GLU A 637 -8.17 3.36 38.76
N PHE A 638 -8.06 2.19 38.15
CA PHE A 638 -7.44 1.99 36.86
C PHE A 638 -8.12 2.78 35.74
N TYR A 639 -9.45 2.75 35.67
CA TYR A 639 -10.20 3.45 34.60
C TYR A 639 -10.11 4.96 34.65
N PRO A 640 -10.27 5.63 35.80
CA PRO A 640 -10.08 7.09 35.87
C PRO A 640 -8.69 7.51 35.39
N ILE A 641 -7.64 6.81 35.81
CA ILE A 641 -6.26 7.11 35.40
C ILE A 641 -6.10 6.91 33.89
N ALA A 642 -6.58 5.78 33.35
CA ALA A 642 -6.52 5.51 31.92
C ALA A 642 -7.29 6.56 31.11
N LYS A 643 -8.47 7.01 31.60
CA LYS A 643 -9.26 8.06 30.97
C LYS A 643 -8.54 9.41 30.95
N GLU A 644 -7.90 9.79 32.05
CA GLU A 644 -7.08 11.02 32.14
C GLU A 644 -5.92 11.00 31.15
N ILE A 645 -5.27 9.83 30.96
CA ILE A 645 -4.21 9.63 29.94
C ILE A 645 -4.78 9.80 28.53
N ILE A 646 -5.95 9.22 28.24
CA ILE A 646 -6.61 9.34 26.93
C ILE A 646 -6.98 10.79 26.65
N GLU A 647 -7.56 11.50 27.61
CA GLU A 647 -7.92 12.92 27.49
C GLU A 647 -6.67 13.79 27.25
N LEU A 648 -5.55 13.50 27.94
CA LEU A 648 -4.29 14.19 27.72
C LEU A 648 -3.74 13.94 26.32
N LEU A 649 -3.85 12.72 25.81
CA LEU A 649 -3.42 12.33 24.44
C LEU A 649 -4.31 12.99 23.38
N GLU A 650 -5.63 13.01 23.55
CA GLU A 650 -6.55 13.64 22.60
C GLU A 650 -6.31 15.16 22.47
N HIS A 651 -5.92 15.81 23.54
CA HIS A 651 -5.73 17.28 23.59
C HIS A 651 -4.26 17.71 23.51
N ILE A 652 -3.32 16.78 23.29
CA ILE A 652 -1.87 17.01 23.38
C ILE A 652 -1.37 18.16 22.47
N GLN A 653 -2.03 18.39 21.33
CA GLN A 653 -1.67 19.48 20.40
C GLN A 653 -2.32 20.83 20.71
N SER A 654 -3.33 20.86 21.57
CA SER A 654 -4.07 22.07 21.90
C SER A 654 -3.80 22.59 23.32
N ILE A 655 -3.15 21.79 24.16
CA ILE A 655 -2.87 22.11 25.54
C ILE A 655 -1.56 22.94 25.65
N GLY A 656 -1.57 24.00 26.48
CA GLY A 656 -0.37 24.78 26.76
C GLY A 656 0.62 24.05 27.68
N GLU A 657 1.89 24.39 27.60
CA GLU A 657 2.99 23.71 28.28
C GLU A 657 2.79 23.62 29.82
N THR A 658 2.36 24.69 30.45
CA THR A 658 2.10 24.72 31.90
C THR A 658 0.95 23.78 32.30
N GLN A 659 -0.11 23.73 31.50
CA GLN A 659 -1.25 22.84 31.75
C GLN A 659 -0.88 21.38 31.47
N PHE A 660 -0.10 21.12 30.42
CA PHE A 660 0.38 19.77 30.09
C PHE A 660 1.23 19.24 31.25
N SER A 661 2.25 19.98 31.68
CA SER A 661 3.15 19.60 32.77
C SER A 661 2.40 19.36 34.09
N LEU A 662 1.41 20.21 34.42
CA LEU A 662 0.59 20.04 35.61
C LEU A 662 -0.23 18.76 35.56
N LYS A 663 -0.95 18.52 34.48
CA LYS A 663 -1.76 17.28 34.29
C LYS A 663 -0.89 16.05 34.28
N PHE A 664 0.22 16.09 33.52
CA PHE A 664 1.16 14.97 33.42
C PHE A 664 1.68 14.57 34.80
N ASN A 665 2.21 15.51 35.57
CA ASN A 665 2.75 15.24 36.91
C ASN A 665 1.66 14.76 37.89
N THR A 666 0.45 15.28 37.78
CA THR A 666 -0.68 14.80 38.59
C THR A 666 -1.02 13.33 38.31
N ILE A 667 -1.13 12.97 37.01
CA ILE A 667 -1.41 11.62 36.60
C ILE A 667 -0.26 10.69 36.99
N GLU A 668 0.98 11.10 36.78
CA GLU A 668 2.17 10.33 37.12
C GLU A 668 2.26 10.03 38.63
N THR A 669 2.03 11.03 39.44
CA THR A 669 2.04 10.90 40.92
C THR A 669 0.94 9.94 41.40
N ARG A 670 -0.27 10.09 40.81
CA ARG A 670 -1.40 9.21 41.13
C ARG A 670 -1.12 7.76 40.70
N LEU A 671 -0.57 7.55 39.50
CA LEU A 671 -0.23 6.25 38.97
C LEU A 671 0.89 5.58 39.80
N LYS A 672 1.94 6.29 40.16
CA LYS A 672 3.00 5.77 41.04
C LYS A 672 2.46 5.32 42.39
N LYS A 673 1.65 6.17 43.04
CA LYS A 673 1.01 5.81 44.32
C LYS A 673 0.13 4.56 44.18
N TYR A 674 -0.58 4.45 43.06
CA TYR A 674 -1.44 3.30 42.82
C TYR A 674 -0.66 2.00 42.56
N ILE A 675 0.50 2.09 41.89
CA ILE A 675 1.42 0.96 41.69
C ILE A 675 1.97 0.48 43.04
N GLU A 676 2.48 1.41 43.88
CA GLU A 676 3.00 1.09 45.22
C GLU A 676 1.96 0.40 46.12
N GLN A 677 0.70 0.84 46.05
CA GLN A 677 -0.40 0.21 46.80
C GLN A 677 -0.68 -1.23 46.32
N ASN A 678 -0.62 -1.49 44.99
CA ASN A 678 -0.85 -2.82 44.45
C ASN A 678 0.33 -3.78 44.67
N GLU A 679 1.57 -3.28 44.69
CA GLU A 679 2.75 -4.09 45.03
C GLU A 679 2.70 -4.55 46.50
N MET A 680 2.26 -3.69 47.44
CA MET A 680 2.05 -4.05 48.83
C MET A 680 0.98 -5.16 49.02
N ASN A 681 0.01 -5.23 48.15
CA ASN A 681 -1.10 -6.18 48.22
C ASN A 681 -0.82 -7.50 47.47
N ASN A 682 0.39 -7.75 46.95
CA ASN A 682 0.79 -8.94 46.18
C ASN A 682 -0.10 -9.29 44.96
N HIS A 683 -0.71 -8.30 44.31
CA HIS A 683 -1.55 -8.47 43.15
C HIS A 683 -0.76 -8.49 41.82
N LEU A 684 0.11 -9.49 41.64
CA LEU A 684 0.99 -9.67 40.49
C LEU A 684 0.28 -9.62 39.13
N HIS A 685 -1.01 -9.99 39.06
CA HIS A 685 -1.79 -9.98 37.82
C HIS A 685 -2.07 -8.58 37.27
N PHE A 686 -1.94 -7.52 38.08
CA PHE A 686 -2.18 -6.14 37.69
C PHE A 686 -0.91 -5.40 37.26
N ALA A 687 0.26 -5.96 37.49
CA ALA A 687 1.54 -5.33 37.19
C ALA A 687 1.67 -4.98 35.69
N THR A 688 1.32 -5.89 34.78
CA THR A 688 1.44 -5.66 33.33
C THR A 688 0.55 -4.52 32.83
N PRO A 689 -0.77 -4.45 33.12
CA PRO A 689 -1.59 -3.31 32.71
C PRO A 689 -1.12 -1.96 33.25
N LEU A 690 -0.69 -1.91 34.52
CA LEU A 690 -0.19 -0.68 35.15
C LEU A 690 1.13 -0.24 34.53
N GLN A 691 2.04 -1.18 34.28
CA GLN A 691 3.29 -0.90 33.57
C GLN A 691 3.02 -0.36 32.17
N GLN A 692 2.07 -0.93 31.43
CA GLN A 692 1.72 -0.41 30.10
C GLN A 692 1.16 1.02 30.15
N LEU A 693 0.28 1.33 31.12
CA LEU A 693 -0.19 2.71 31.32
C LEU A 693 0.94 3.67 31.66
N THR A 694 1.91 3.23 32.45
CA THR A 694 3.11 4.02 32.80
C THR A 694 3.93 4.31 31.54
N MET A 695 4.19 3.30 30.73
CA MET A 695 4.96 3.47 29.48
C MET A 695 4.21 4.36 28.47
N ILE A 696 2.90 4.22 28.37
CA ILE A 696 2.05 5.10 27.54
C ILE A 696 2.15 6.54 28.04
N LEU A 697 2.01 6.78 29.35
CA LEU A 697 2.12 8.11 29.94
C LEU A 697 3.50 8.73 29.69
N GLN A 698 4.58 7.97 29.92
CA GLN A 698 5.95 8.42 29.70
C GLN A 698 6.23 8.78 28.24
N ALA A 699 5.61 8.09 27.29
CA ALA A 699 5.72 8.40 25.87
C ALA A 699 5.04 9.72 25.48
N LEU A 700 4.11 10.26 26.30
CA LEU A 700 3.42 11.52 26.00
C LEU A 700 4.35 12.73 26.15
N GLN A 701 5.32 12.71 27.05
CA GLN A 701 6.24 13.82 27.26
C GLN A 701 7.14 14.09 26.02
N PRO A 702 7.89 13.11 25.50
CA PRO A 702 8.65 13.31 24.27
C PRO A 702 7.73 13.60 23.06
N LEU A 703 6.51 13.04 23.03
CA LEU A 703 5.54 13.36 21.98
C LEU A 703 5.13 14.83 22.01
N TYR A 704 4.84 15.36 23.20
CA TYR A 704 4.51 16.79 23.39
C TYR A 704 5.64 17.70 22.92
N VAL A 705 6.88 17.38 23.31
CA VAL A 705 8.07 18.15 22.90
C VAL A 705 8.25 18.10 21.37
N ALA A 706 8.14 16.94 20.77
CA ALA A 706 8.31 16.78 19.32
C ALA A 706 7.22 17.52 18.51
N LEU A 707 5.98 17.60 19.03
CA LEU A 707 4.87 18.32 18.38
C LEU A 707 5.02 19.84 18.47
N ASN A 708 5.54 20.36 19.60
CA ASN A 708 5.64 21.80 19.89
C ASN A 708 7.05 22.36 19.63
N LYS A 709 7.96 21.56 19.07
CA LYS A 709 9.30 21.99 18.71
C LYS A 709 9.21 23.09 17.65
N GLU A 710 9.50 24.35 18.03
CA GLU A 710 9.60 25.44 17.07
C GLU A 710 10.71 25.12 16.06
N ILE A 711 10.38 25.19 14.77
CA ILE A 711 11.32 24.93 13.69
C ILE A 711 12.14 26.21 13.49
N THR A 712 13.19 26.36 14.28
CA THR A 712 14.20 27.43 14.16
C THR A 712 15.02 27.28 12.86
#